data_10194a2ce1881c6ef90aeea0a3ff3fcc
#
_entry.id   10194a2ce1881c6ef90aeea0a3ff3fcc
#
_cell.length_a   1.000
_cell.length_b   1.000
_cell.length_c   1.000
_cell.angle_alpha   90.00
_cell.angle_beta   90.00
_cell.angle_gamma   90.00
#
_symmetry.space_group_name_H-M   'P 1'
#
loop_
_entity.id
_entity.type
_entity.pdbx_description
1 polymer ?
#
loop_
_entity_poly.entity_id
_entity_poly.type
_entity_poly.pdbx_seq_one_letter_code
_entity_poly.pdbx_strand_id
1 'polypeptide(L)'
;MTVQSVFAQFTFVHPGLLQSREDLERMKAAVAEKEEPIYSGYEVFRTNAQSELSYKMHGPLATVGRNPSVGQTTYDSDADAAYQCAIQWCITGNRAYADKSKEIIDAWSSTLKSITGRDAVLMAGLGPFKMVNAAEILRYTDAGWSPAEIQQAERNFREVVYPVIKNFAPFANGNWDTAAIKTTMAIGVFCNDRPMFEHALRYYEDGTGDGCLTHYIINGAGECQESGRDQQHTQLGLAHMGDCCEIAWHQGLNLYGCDDNLLLKGFEYTARYNLGEDVPFVENLDRTGKYRHTVISPRGRGHFRAVWEEIYNAYANRLGLPAPFVEQVVEKIRPEGVGVPSALLGADHVGFGTLLFAQPAAGARPEQFHAAPASPGGLIGQGGMQAIKLTWIASIGAKGYVIKRATKDGDSRIMARNVAATTYTDTHVKAGEVYRYVVCAANSYGESPDSYPASICAGLPRPWAHRDIGPVAVAGNASFDGNVFALEGAGLNIGGTNDEYQFAFRPLNGEGTVVARFVPQTSSQFSRFGLMMRESPAADAAGVLLLISPQMGRNIEAPGWRAELSVRNTAGAGSTLCAASENFSEPMVKFGRLTGYCWLKLERSGDTFTGFVSPDGQTWTRVGATTDSLRRKLFAGLAMCSGLKQVTTIVRFDHVAVFGK
;
A
#
# COMPACT_ATOMS: atom_id res chain seq x y z
N MET A 1 -19.63 -14.37 40.67
CA MET A 1 -20.05 -13.37 39.64
C MET A 1 -18.86 -13.15 38.76
N THR A 2 -18.86 -13.78 37.62
CA THR A 2 -17.85 -13.57 36.56
C THR A 2 -18.15 -12.23 35.90
N VAL A 3 -17.31 -11.24 36.14
CA VAL A 3 -17.33 -9.97 35.39
C VAL A 3 -16.84 -10.31 33.97
N GLN A 4 -17.78 -10.57 33.05
CA GLN A 4 -17.48 -10.48 31.63
C GLN A 4 -17.12 -9.04 31.35
N SER A 5 -15.83 -8.78 31.16
CA SER A 5 -15.38 -7.52 30.57
C SER A 5 -15.95 -7.46 29.17
N VAL A 6 -16.95 -6.61 28.97
CA VAL A 6 -17.46 -6.23 27.66
C VAL A 6 -16.32 -5.42 27.02
N PHE A 7 -15.44 -6.10 26.28
CA PHE A 7 -14.48 -5.41 25.42
C PHE A 7 -15.29 -4.68 24.35
N ALA A 8 -15.14 -3.36 24.24
CA ALA A 8 -15.73 -2.59 23.16
C ALA A 8 -15.30 -3.22 21.82
N GLN A 9 -16.28 -3.52 20.96
CA GLN A 9 -16.02 -4.11 19.66
C GLN A 9 -15.63 -2.99 18.69
N PHE A 10 -14.62 -3.24 17.84
CA PHE A 10 -14.28 -2.31 16.77
C PHE A 10 -15.44 -2.18 15.79
N THR A 11 -15.81 -0.94 15.46
CA THR A 11 -16.82 -0.61 14.43
C THR A 11 -16.30 0.54 13.58
N PHE A 12 -16.58 0.50 12.28
CA PHE A 12 -16.32 1.64 11.42
C PHE A 12 -17.35 2.77 11.66
N VAL A 13 -16.92 3.99 11.37
CA VAL A 13 -17.79 5.17 11.34
C VAL A 13 -18.36 5.32 9.93
N HIS A 14 -19.66 5.60 9.82
CA HIS A 14 -20.35 5.71 8.53
C HIS A 14 -21.35 6.90 8.50
N PRO A 15 -21.47 7.65 7.39
CA PRO A 15 -20.48 7.66 6.31
C PRO A 15 -19.14 8.14 6.85
N GLY A 16 -18.06 7.58 6.31
CA GLY A 16 -16.73 7.80 6.88
C GLY A 16 -15.61 7.55 5.87
N LEU A 17 -15.83 7.92 4.60
CA LEU A 17 -14.80 7.96 3.55
C LEU A 17 -14.32 9.40 3.35
N LEU A 18 -14.45 10.00 2.15
CA LEU A 18 -14.07 11.39 1.93
C LEU A 18 -14.99 12.39 2.65
N GLN A 19 -16.21 12.01 2.93
CA GLN A 19 -17.18 12.83 3.68
C GLN A 19 -17.74 12.06 4.87
N SER A 20 -17.73 12.72 6.01
CA SER A 20 -18.50 12.33 7.19
C SER A 20 -19.93 12.90 7.11
N ARG A 21 -20.78 12.50 8.05
CA ARG A 21 -22.11 13.11 8.19
C ARG A 21 -22.01 14.61 8.44
N GLU A 22 -21.05 15.03 9.26
CA GLU A 22 -20.82 16.43 9.59
C GLU A 22 -20.40 17.26 8.36
N ASP A 23 -19.59 16.69 7.48
CA ASP A 23 -19.19 17.34 6.22
C ASP A 23 -20.37 17.52 5.28
N LEU A 24 -21.21 16.50 5.15
CA LEU A 24 -22.42 16.58 4.33
C LEU A 24 -23.40 17.63 4.86
N GLU A 25 -23.57 17.71 6.17
CA GLU A 25 -24.41 18.73 6.82
C GLU A 25 -23.81 20.13 6.69
N ARG A 26 -22.49 20.28 6.83
CA ARG A 26 -21.76 21.54 6.61
C ARG A 26 -21.97 22.06 5.18
N MET A 27 -21.76 21.23 4.18
CA MET A 27 -21.98 21.61 2.78
C MET A 27 -23.42 22.06 2.54
N LYS A 28 -24.39 21.30 3.03
CA LYS A 28 -25.81 21.63 2.90
C LYS A 28 -26.16 22.97 3.55
N ALA A 29 -25.70 23.21 4.77
CA ALA A 29 -25.95 24.46 5.49
C ALA A 29 -25.30 25.66 4.79
N ALA A 30 -24.02 25.55 4.45
CA ALA A 30 -23.28 26.62 3.79
C ALA A 30 -23.86 26.97 2.41
N VAL A 31 -24.34 26.00 1.63
CA VAL A 31 -24.99 26.25 0.35
C VAL A 31 -26.35 26.94 0.55
N ALA A 32 -27.13 26.53 1.54
CA ALA A 32 -28.44 27.15 1.85
C ALA A 32 -28.28 28.61 2.30
N GLU A 33 -27.26 28.90 3.09
CA GLU A 33 -26.95 30.23 3.63
C GLU A 33 -26.08 31.09 2.71
N LYS A 34 -25.61 30.52 1.59
CA LYS A 34 -24.66 31.12 0.64
C LYS A 34 -23.35 31.55 1.31
N GLU A 35 -22.83 30.68 2.16
CA GLU A 35 -21.58 30.92 2.88
C GLU A 35 -20.36 30.67 1.99
N GLU A 36 -19.50 31.69 1.90
CA GLU A 36 -18.24 31.59 1.13
C GLU A 36 -17.13 30.93 1.97
N PRO A 37 -16.21 30.19 1.35
CA PRO A 37 -16.05 29.96 -0.10
C PRO A 37 -16.87 28.75 -0.61
N ILE A 38 -17.57 28.02 0.25
CA ILE A 38 -18.31 26.79 -0.09
C ILE A 38 -19.35 27.05 -1.16
N TYR A 39 -20.07 28.18 -1.07
CA TYR A 39 -21.12 28.51 -2.04
C TYR A 39 -20.56 28.72 -3.45
N SER A 40 -19.44 29.44 -3.60
CA SER A 40 -18.76 29.58 -4.90
C SER A 40 -18.29 28.22 -5.43
N GLY A 41 -17.80 27.33 -4.56
CA GLY A 41 -17.46 25.95 -4.92
C GLY A 41 -18.67 25.17 -5.43
N TYR A 42 -19.83 25.35 -4.77
CA TYR A 42 -21.09 24.70 -5.21
C TYR A 42 -21.56 25.23 -6.57
N GLU A 43 -21.43 26.54 -6.84
CA GLU A 43 -21.81 27.09 -8.14
C GLU A 43 -21.00 26.46 -9.29
N VAL A 44 -19.73 26.19 -9.10
CA VAL A 44 -18.89 25.47 -10.06
C VAL A 44 -19.31 23.99 -10.16
N PHE A 45 -19.58 23.35 -9.03
CA PHE A 45 -19.96 21.93 -8.94
C PHE A 45 -21.29 21.66 -9.65
N ARG A 46 -22.34 22.42 -9.34
CA ARG A 46 -23.69 22.19 -9.87
C ARG A 46 -23.84 22.40 -11.37
N THR A 47 -22.89 23.09 -12.01
CA THR A 47 -22.88 23.31 -13.46
C THR A 47 -22.02 22.29 -14.20
N ASN A 48 -21.38 21.36 -13.49
CA ASN A 48 -20.66 20.26 -14.10
C ASN A 48 -21.65 19.23 -14.68
N ALA A 49 -21.40 18.77 -15.92
CA ALA A 49 -22.32 17.87 -16.60
C ALA A 49 -22.60 16.57 -15.84
N GLN A 50 -21.62 16.06 -15.07
CA GLN A 50 -21.76 14.85 -14.26
C GLN A 50 -22.59 15.08 -12.98
N SER A 51 -22.78 16.33 -12.55
CA SER A 51 -23.62 16.66 -11.40
C SER A 51 -25.07 17.00 -11.76
N GLU A 52 -25.42 16.95 -13.03
CA GLU A 52 -26.77 17.26 -13.51
C GLU A 52 -27.66 16.01 -13.63
N LEU A 53 -28.98 16.16 -13.36
CA LEU A 53 -29.96 15.09 -13.59
C LEU A 53 -30.10 14.69 -15.06
N SER A 54 -29.73 15.58 -15.97
CA SER A 54 -29.69 15.33 -17.41
C SER A 54 -28.59 14.37 -17.85
N TYR A 55 -27.61 14.08 -17.00
CA TYR A 55 -26.53 13.14 -17.30
C TYR A 55 -27.08 11.78 -17.72
N LYS A 56 -26.60 11.28 -18.83
CA LYS A 56 -26.94 9.95 -19.34
C LYS A 56 -25.77 9.01 -19.11
N MET A 57 -26.01 7.95 -18.38
CA MET A 57 -25.04 6.88 -18.16
C MET A 57 -24.54 6.32 -19.49
N HIS A 58 -23.24 6.14 -19.63
CA HIS A 58 -22.57 5.68 -20.85
C HIS A 58 -22.38 4.16 -20.89
N GLY A 59 -22.30 3.50 -19.72
CA GLY A 59 -22.24 2.05 -19.56
C GLY A 59 -23.58 1.45 -19.16
N PRO A 60 -23.60 0.24 -18.55
CA PRO A 60 -22.42 -0.50 -18.06
C PRO A 60 -21.77 -1.41 -19.11
N LEU A 61 -20.53 -1.82 -18.85
CA LEU A 61 -19.79 -2.80 -19.63
C LEU A 61 -19.33 -3.96 -18.75
N ALA A 62 -19.31 -5.18 -19.31
CA ALA A 62 -18.84 -6.36 -18.57
C ALA A 62 -17.33 -6.36 -18.32
N THR A 63 -16.55 -5.70 -19.18
CA THR A 63 -15.12 -5.54 -19.07
C THR A 63 -14.74 -4.10 -19.33
N VAL A 64 -13.89 -3.54 -18.45
CA VAL A 64 -13.23 -2.27 -18.69
C VAL A 64 -11.72 -2.48 -18.67
N GLY A 65 -10.95 -1.55 -19.25
CA GLY A 65 -9.51 -1.71 -19.31
C GLY A 65 -8.76 -0.42 -19.59
N ARG A 66 -7.52 -0.38 -19.10
CA ARG A 66 -6.58 0.71 -19.37
C ARG A 66 -5.30 0.14 -19.97
N ASN A 67 -4.92 0.68 -21.12
CA ASN A 67 -3.75 0.29 -21.90
C ASN A 67 -3.73 -1.22 -22.28
N PRO A 68 -4.52 -1.64 -23.29
CA PRO A 68 -5.35 -0.77 -24.14
C PRO A 68 -6.61 -0.27 -23.43
N SER A 69 -7.11 0.90 -23.85
CA SER A 69 -8.35 1.45 -23.32
C SER A 69 -9.56 0.64 -23.82
N VAL A 70 -10.34 0.12 -22.89
CA VAL A 70 -11.59 -0.58 -23.13
C VAL A 70 -12.65 0.02 -22.22
N GLY A 71 -13.50 0.87 -22.73
CA GLY A 71 -14.55 1.54 -21.94
C GLY A 71 -14.06 2.32 -20.73
N GLN A 72 -12.79 2.72 -20.69
CA GLN A 72 -12.21 3.44 -19.56
C GLN A 72 -12.92 4.76 -19.31
N THR A 73 -13.01 5.64 -20.33
CA THR A 73 -13.69 6.93 -20.22
C THR A 73 -15.17 6.78 -19.86
N THR A 74 -15.83 5.72 -20.38
CA THR A 74 -17.20 5.37 -20.04
C THR A 74 -17.36 5.12 -18.55
N TYR A 75 -16.50 4.25 -17.99
CA TYR A 75 -16.53 3.94 -16.55
C TYR A 75 -16.18 5.15 -15.68
N ASP A 76 -15.12 5.87 -16.02
CA ASP A 76 -14.63 7.00 -15.23
C ASP A 76 -15.65 8.16 -15.19
N SER A 77 -16.33 8.44 -16.33
CA SER A 77 -17.39 9.44 -16.39
C SER A 77 -18.63 9.06 -15.59
N ASP A 78 -19.05 7.79 -15.67
CA ASP A 78 -20.18 7.29 -14.88
C ASP A 78 -19.85 7.28 -13.38
N ALA A 79 -18.59 6.99 -13.01
CA ALA A 79 -18.13 7.05 -11.63
C ALA A 79 -18.13 8.49 -11.07
N ASP A 80 -17.71 9.47 -11.88
CA ASP A 80 -17.83 10.89 -11.53
C ASP A 80 -19.30 11.27 -11.32
N ALA A 81 -20.19 10.85 -12.21
CA ALA A 81 -21.62 11.17 -12.12
C ALA A 81 -22.28 10.49 -10.90
N ALA A 82 -21.94 9.25 -10.59
CA ALA A 82 -22.45 8.58 -9.39
C ALA A 82 -22.08 9.36 -8.12
N TYR A 83 -20.80 9.74 -7.98
CA TYR A 83 -20.33 10.49 -6.83
C TYR A 83 -20.94 11.89 -6.73
N GLN A 84 -20.93 12.65 -7.84
CA GLN A 84 -21.45 14.00 -7.85
C GLN A 84 -22.96 14.03 -7.61
N CYS A 85 -23.73 13.08 -8.14
CA CYS A 85 -25.16 12.96 -7.82
C CYS A 85 -25.42 12.58 -6.35
N ALA A 86 -24.57 11.74 -5.74
CA ALA A 86 -24.67 11.44 -4.30
C ALA A 86 -24.45 12.71 -3.44
N ILE A 87 -23.49 13.56 -3.79
CA ILE A 87 -23.26 14.86 -3.13
C ILE A 87 -24.46 15.80 -3.37
N GLN A 88 -24.97 15.91 -4.61
CA GLN A 88 -26.16 16.72 -4.92
C GLN A 88 -27.39 16.27 -4.10
N TRP A 89 -27.56 14.97 -3.90
CA TRP A 89 -28.61 14.44 -3.03
C TRP A 89 -28.52 15.00 -1.63
N CYS A 90 -27.32 14.97 -1.03
CA CYS A 90 -27.11 15.45 0.34
C CYS A 90 -27.33 16.95 0.47
N ILE A 91 -26.91 17.75 -0.51
CA ILE A 91 -27.05 19.22 -0.49
C ILE A 91 -28.50 19.63 -0.74
N THR A 92 -29.13 19.09 -1.79
CA THR A 92 -30.43 19.58 -2.26
C THR A 92 -31.63 18.87 -1.62
N GLY A 93 -31.44 17.65 -1.10
CA GLY A 93 -32.54 16.79 -0.65
C GLY A 93 -33.43 16.28 -1.80
N ASN A 94 -33.08 16.57 -3.05
CA ASN A 94 -33.85 16.10 -4.20
C ASN A 94 -33.54 14.63 -4.50
N ARG A 95 -34.50 13.76 -4.24
CA ARG A 95 -34.37 12.31 -4.37
C ARG A 95 -33.96 11.84 -5.77
N ALA A 96 -34.29 12.60 -6.81
CA ALA A 96 -33.89 12.24 -8.16
C ALA A 96 -32.37 12.10 -8.34
N TYR A 97 -31.57 12.84 -7.55
CA TYR A 97 -30.11 12.70 -7.53
C TYR A 97 -29.68 11.38 -6.88
N ALA A 98 -30.31 11.01 -5.75
CA ALA A 98 -30.05 9.71 -5.14
C ALA A 98 -30.41 8.56 -6.07
N ASP A 99 -31.57 8.66 -6.75
CA ASP A 99 -32.01 7.64 -7.69
C ASP A 99 -31.08 7.53 -8.90
N LYS A 100 -30.56 8.66 -9.42
CA LYS A 100 -29.57 8.68 -10.50
C LYS A 100 -28.24 8.03 -10.07
N SER A 101 -27.75 8.33 -8.89
CA SER A 101 -26.53 7.72 -8.36
C SER A 101 -26.67 6.22 -8.15
N LYS A 102 -27.81 5.75 -7.59
CA LYS A 102 -28.14 4.32 -7.45
C LYS A 102 -28.23 3.62 -8.80
N GLU A 103 -28.94 4.21 -9.77
CA GLU A 103 -29.06 3.69 -11.13
C GLU A 103 -27.68 3.33 -11.71
N ILE A 104 -26.71 4.25 -11.56
CA ILE A 104 -25.35 4.05 -12.09
C ILE A 104 -24.63 2.94 -11.32
N ILE A 105 -24.63 2.98 -9.99
CA ILE A 105 -23.92 1.99 -9.17
C ILE A 105 -24.48 0.60 -9.37
N ASP A 106 -25.81 0.44 -9.39
CA ASP A 106 -26.48 -0.84 -9.55
C ASP A 106 -26.24 -1.45 -10.95
N ALA A 107 -26.30 -0.63 -11.99
CA ALA A 107 -26.00 -1.07 -13.35
C ALA A 107 -24.55 -1.58 -13.47
N TRP A 108 -23.58 -0.80 -12.98
CA TRP A 108 -22.17 -1.19 -13.04
C TRP A 108 -21.85 -2.38 -12.14
N SER A 109 -22.34 -2.41 -10.90
CA SER A 109 -22.05 -3.50 -9.96
C SER A 109 -22.65 -4.84 -10.38
N SER A 110 -23.78 -4.84 -11.11
CA SER A 110 -24.36 -6.06 -11.66
C SER A 110 -23.66 -6.56 -12.92
N THR A 111 -23.06 -5.66 -13.71
CA THR A 111 -22.55 -5.97 -15.05
C THR A 111 -21.05 -6.15 -15.11
N LEU A 112 -20.26 -5.31 -14.42
CA LEU A 112 -18.80 -5.35 -14.47
C LEU A 112 -18.26 -6.67 -13.88
N LYS A 113 -17.45 -7.39 -14.67
CA LYS A 113 -16.86 -8.70 -14.30
C LYS A 113 -15.34 -8.67 -14.28
N SER A 114 -14.71 -7.71 -14.99
CA SER A 114 -13.25 -7.65 -15.06
C SER A 114 -12.73 -6.25 -15.36
N ILE A 115 -11.57 -5.93 -14.76
CA ILE A 115 -10.74 -4.76 -15.05
C ILE A 115 -9.42 -5.26 -15.64
N THR A 116 -9.08 -4.84 -16.87
CA THR A 116 -8.01 -5.45 -17.66
C THR A 116 -6.99 -4.42 -18.15
N GLY A 117 -5.96 -4.91 -18.84
CA GLY A 117 -4.90 -4.10 -19.44
C GLY A 117 -3.65 -3.98 -18.56
N ARG A 118 -2.60 -3.43 -19.15
CA ARG A 118 -1.31 -3.23 -18.45
C ARG A 118 -1.46 -2.33 -17.22
N ASP A 119 -2.31 -1.31 -17.32
CA ASP A 119 -2.53 -0.28 -16.31
C ASP A 119 -3.81 -0.54 -15.49
N ALA A 120 -4.24 -1.81 -15.39
CA ALA A 120 -5.47 -2.20 -14.69
C ALA A 120 -5.48 -1.79 -13.21
N VAL A 121 -4.32 -1.85 -12.52
CA VAL A 121 -4.20 -1.45 -11.11
C VAL A 121 -4.50 0.03 -10.95
N LEU A 122 -3.93 0.89 -11.80
CA LEU A 122 -4.22 2.32 -11.77
C LEU A 122 -5.70 2.58 -12.04
N MET A 123 -6.29 1.93 -13.05
CA MET A 123 -7.72 2.09 -13.35
C MET A 123 -8.60 1.69 -12.16
N ALA A 124 -8.29 0.55 -11.53
CA ALA A 124 -9.03 0.08 -10.36
C ALA A 124 -8.83 0.98 -9.11
N GLY A 125 -7.76 1.78 -9.09
CA GLY A 125 -7.48 2.77 -8.05
C GLY A 125 -8.13 4.14 -8.26
N LEU A 126 -8.73 4.43 -9.41
CA LEU A 126 -9.28 5.76 -9.75
C LEU A 126 -10.81 5.77 -9.80
N GLY A 127 -11.41 5.24 -10.87
CA GLY A 127 -12.87 5.24 -11.05
C GLY A 127 -13.62 4.52 -9.93
N PRO A 128 -13.23 3.28 -9.54
CA PRO A 128 -13.85 2.58 -8.43
C PRO A 128 -13.82 3.32 -7.10
N PHE A 129 -12.81 4.12 -6.81
CA PHE A 129 -12.76 4.96 -5.62
C PHE A 129 -13.97 5.90 -5.51
N LYS A 130 -14.34 6.54 -6.62
CA LYS A 130 -15.50 7.44 -6.68
C LYS A 130 -16.82 6.67 -6.53
N MET A 131 -16.91 5.48 -7.14
CA MET A 131 -18.08 4.60 -6.98
C MET A 131 -18.28 4.16 -5.52
N VAL A 132 -17.19 3.79 -4.81
CA VAL A 132 -17.26 3.39 -3.40
C VAL A 132 -17.69 4.56 -2.52
N ASN A 133 -17.17 5.78 -2.76
CA ASN A 133 -17.58 6.98 -2.02
C ASN A 133 -19.06 7.32 -2.25
N ALA A 134 -19.55 7.21 -3.49
CA ALA A 134 -20.97 7.38 -3.79
C ALA A 134 -21.84 6.33 -3.06
N ALA A 135 -21.41 5.07 -3.10
CA ALA A 135 -22.11 3.97 -2.44
C ALA A 135 -22.18 4.17 -0.93
N GLU A 136 -21.09 4.63 -0.30
CA GLU A 136 -21.04 4.95 1.12
C GLU A 136 -22.04 6.04 1.50
N ILE A 137 -22.07 7.13 0.76
CA ILE A 137 -23.03 8.23 0.98
C ILE A 137 -24.47 7.70 0.85
N LEU A 138 -24.81 7.00 -0.20
CA LEU A 138 -26.16 6.50 -0.41
C LEU A 138 -26.62 5.51 0.66
N ARG A 139 -25.73 4.65 1.11
CA ARG A 139 -26.03 3.64 2.14
C ARG A 139 -26.40 4.26 3.46
N TYR A 140 -25.78 5.39 3.82
CA TYR A 140 -25.88 5.98 5.17
C TYR A 140 -26.60 7.35 5.22
N THR A 141 -27.33 7.73 4.14
CA THR A 141 -28.07 9.02 4.07
C THR A 141 -29.55 8.88 3.69
N ASP A 142 -30.18 7.77 4.05
CA ASP A 142 -31.62 7.52 3.77
C ASP A 142 -32.00 7.62 2.28
N ALA A 143 -31.06 7.34 1.38
CA ALA A 143 -31.28 7.36 -0.06
C ALA A 143 -32.24 6.25 -0.57
N GLY A 144 -32.75 5.40 0.33
CA GLY A 144 -33.65 4.30 0.00
C GLY A 144 -33.01 3.26 -0.91
N TRP A 145 -31.75 2.96 -0.70
CA TRP A 145 -31.04 1.89 -1.40
C TRP A 145 -31.33 0.56 -0.73
N SER A 146 -31.71 -0.46 -1.50
CA SER A 146 -32.15 -1.72 -0.92
C SER A 146 -30.98 -2.56 -0.41
N PRO A 147 -31.17 -3.40 0.63
CA PRO A 147 -30.11 -4.29 1.11
C PRO A 147 -29.55 -5.24 0.03
N ALA A 148 -30.38 -5.65 -0.94
CA ALA A 148 -29.95 -6.53 -2.03
C ALA A 148 -29.01 -5.81 -3.01
N GLU A 149 -29.29 -4.56 -3.34
CA GLU A 149 -28.47 -3.70 -4.19
C GLU A 149 -27.15 -3.35 -3.49
N ILE A 150 -27.19 -3.00 -2.19
CA ILE A 150 -25.99 -2.79 -1.37
C ILE A 150 -25.08 -4.03 -1.38
N GLN A 151 -25.63 -5.22 -1.14
CA GLN A 151 -24.86 -6.47 -1.20
C GLN A 151 -24.28 -6.74 -2.61
N GLN A 152 -25.00 -6.34 -3.66
CA GLN A 152 -24.51 -6.44 -5.04
C GLN A 152 -23.27 -5.55 -5.24
N ALA A 153 -23.31 -4.30 -4.77
CA ALA A 153 -22.18 -3.38 -4.81
C ALA A 153 -20.99 -3.90 -3.96
N GLU A 154 -21.25 -4.38 -2.75
CA GLU A 154 -20.20 -5.01 -1.90
C GLU A 154 -19.51 -6.18 -2.61
N ARG A 155 -20.30 -7.09 -3.24
CA ARG A 155 -19.72 -8.22 -4.01
C ARG A 155 -18.86 -7.72 -5.16
N ASN A 156 -19.29 -6.72 -5.91
CA ASN A 156 -18.53 -6.19 -7.03
C ASN A 156 -17.19 -5.58 -6.56
N PHE A 157 -17.20 -4.77 -5.51
CA PHE A 157 -15.98 -4.19 -4.96
C PHE A 157 -15.01 -5.25 -4.41
N ARG A 158 -15.52 -6.27 -3.72
CA ARG A 158 -14.70 -7.36 -3.15
C ARG A 158 -14.16 -8.34 -4.20
N GLU A 159 -14.95 -8.69 -5.20
CA GLU A 159 -14.67 -9.80 -6.11
C GLU A 159 -14.13 -9.35 -7.48
N VAL A 160 -14.40 -8.11 -7.90
CA VAL A 160 -13.94 -7.57 -9.17
C VAL A 160 -12.86 -6.51 -9.01
N VAL A 161 -13.06 -5.53 -8.12
CA VAL A 161 -12.13 -4.40 -7.95
C VAL A 161 -10.94 -4.80 -7.06
N TYR A 162 -11.20 -5.22 -5.83
CA TYR A 162 -10.16 -5.51 -4.85
C TYR A 162 -9.10 -6.52 -5.31
N PRO A 163 -9.43 -7.62 -6.00
CA PRO A 163 -8.40 -8.55 -6.50
C PRO A 163 -7.35 -7.92 -7.41
N VAL A 164 -7.69 -6.81 -8.09
CA VAL A 164 -6.77 -6.09 -8.98
C VAL A 164 -5.77 -5.25 -8.18
N ILE A 165 -6.21 -4.66 -7.06
CA ILE A 165 -5.42 -3.70 -6.26
C ILE A 165 -4.90 -4.25 -4.94
N LYS A 166 -5.28 -5.45 -4.51
CA LYS A 166 -4.95 -6.01 -3.18
C LYS A 166 -3.45 -6.12 -2.86
N ASN A 167 -2.62 -6.13 -3.88
CA ASN A 167 -1.16 -6.16 -3.76
C ASN A 167 -0.53 -4.81 -4.08
N PHE A 168 -1.35 -3.76 -4.20
CA PHE A 168 -0.92 -2.40 -4.57
C PHE A 168 -0.16 -2.37 -5.91
N ALA A 169 0.74 -1.41 -6.13
CA ALA A 169 1.49 -1.27 -7.36
C ALA A 169 3.00 -1.03 -7.13
N PRO A 170 3.72 -1.88 -6.35
CA PRO A 170 5.13 -1.66 -6.04
C PRO A 170 6.05 -1.74 -7.28
N PHE A 171 5.52 -2.13 -8.43
CA PHE A 171 6.19 -2.21 -9.73
C PHE A 171 6.05 -0.94 -10.57
N ALA A 172 5.34 0.08 -10.09
CA ALA A 172 4.99 1.30 -10.83
C ALA A 172 5.39 2.56 -10.05
N ASN A 173 5.24 3.73 -10.67
CA ASN A 173 5.42 5.02 -10.00
C ASN A 173 4.44 5.19 -8.84
N GLY A 174 4.82 6.02 -7.87
CA GLY A 174 4.12 6.16 -6.61
C GLY A 174 2.65 6.55 -6.74
N ASN A 175 2.25 7.37 -7.74
CA ASN A 175 0.83 7.71 -7.93
C ASN A 175 -0.08 6.50 -8.21
N TRP A 176 0.42 5.43 -8.85
CA TRP A 176 -0.35 4.20 -9.05
C TRP A 176 -0.57 3.46 -7.73
N ASP A 177 0.49 3.44 -6.95
CA ASP A 177 0.52 2.74 -5.68
C ASP A 177 -0.40 3.43 -4.67
N THR A 178 -0.32 4.77 -4.56
CA THR A 178 -1.21 5.57 -3.71
C THR A 178 -2.68 5.46 -4.13
N ALA A 179 -2.98 5.40 -5.44
CA ALA A 179 -4.34 5.16 -5.94
C ALA A 179 -4.90 3.80 -5.50
N ALA A 180 -4.07 2.75 -5.51
CA ALA A 180 -4.47 1.44 -5.03
C ALA A 180 -4.68 1.41 -3.50
N ILE A 181 -3.86 2.14 -2.72
CA ILE A 181 -3.97 2.23 -1.26
C ILE A 181 -5.32 2.86 -0.87
N LYS A 182 -5.62 4.06 -1.39
CA LYS A 182 -6.87 4.78 -1.04
C LYS A 182 -8.12 3.99 -1.38
N THR A 183 -8.14 3.31 -2.53
CA THR A 183 -9.28 2.52 -2.96
C THR A 183 -9.44 1.26 -2.12
N THR A 184 -8.33 0.61 -1.73
CA THR A 184 -8.36 -0.51 -0.80
C THR A 184 -8.89 -0.09 0.58
N MET A 185 -8.46 1.08 1.10
CA MET A 185 -9.03 1.66 2.33
C MET A 185 -10.54 1.88 2.22
N ALA A 186 -10.98 2.53 1.13
CA ALA A 186 -12.38 2.85 0.93
C ALA A 186 -13.25 1.60 0.85
N ILE A 187 -12.83 0.57 0.11
CA ILE A 187 -13.54 -0.71 0.05
C ILE A 187 -13.57 -1.38 1.43
N GLY A 188 -12.46 -1.31 2.18
CA GLY A 188 -12.37 -1.85 3.54
C GLY A 188 -13.42 -1.25 4.48
N VAL A 189 -13.57 0.07 4.47
CA VAL A 189 -14.58 0.79 5.28
C VAL A 189 -15.99 0.44 4.79
N PHE A 190 -16.31 0.66 3.52
CA PHE A 190 -17.65 0.42 2.95
C PHE A 190 -18.16 -1.00 3.22
N CYS A 191 -17.27 -1.98 3.07
CA CYS A 191 -17.59 -3.39 3.27
C CYS A 191 -17.45 -3.87 4.72
N ASN A 192 -17.14 -3.01 5.70
CA ASN A 192 -16.86 -3.38 7.09
C ASN A 192 -15.76 -4.45 7.21
N ASP A 193 -14.71 -4.36 6.38
CA ASP A 193 -13.59 -5.29 6.33
C ASP A 193 -12.34 -4.72 7.00
N ARG A 194 -12.25 -4.93 8.32
CA ARG A 194 -11.12 -4.44 9.11
C ARG A 194 -9.76 -4.96 8.61
N PRO A 195 -9.59 -6.26 8.28
CA PRO A 195 -8.33 -6.75 7.71
C PRO A 195 -7.90 -6.00 6.45
N MET A 196 -8.83 -5.70 5.53
CA MET A 196 -8.55 -4.97 4.30
C MET A 196 -8.12 -3.52 4.56
N PHE A 197 -8.82 -2.83 5.45
CA PHE A 197 -8.49 -1.47 5.86
C PHE A 197 -7.12 -1.40 6.53
N GLU A 198 -6.85 -2.29 7.49
CA GLU A 198 -5.56 -2.37 8.20
C GLU A 198 -4.40 -2.76 7.27
N HIS A 199 -4.67 -3.57 6.24
CA HIS A 199 -3.67 -3.88 5.23
C HIS A 199 -3.23 -2.63 4.45
N ALA A 200 -4.17 -1.77 4.08
CA ALA A 200 -3.87 -0.52 3.39
C ALA A 200 -3.17 0.50 4.32
N LEU A 201 -3.59 0.63 5.58
CA LEU A 201 -2.92 1.49 6.57
C LEU A 201 -1.45 1.11 6.75
N ARG A 202 -1.17 -0.17 6.93
CA ARG A 202 0.21 -0.68 7.08
C ARG A 202 1.05 -0.43 5.84
N TYR A 203 0.46 -0.61 4.66
CA TYR A 203 1.17 -0.36 3.42
C TYR A 203 1.42 1.14 3.18
N TYR A 204 0.51 2.02 3.60
CA TYR A 204 0.72 3.45 3.57
C TYR A 204 1.96 3.87 4.37
N GLU A 205 2.19 3.28 5.56
CA GLU A 205 3.32 3.61 6.43
C GLU A 205 4.61 2.88 6.03
N ASP A 206 4.55 1.57 5.75
CA ASP A 206 5.72 0.68 5.58
C ASP A 206 5.55 -0.23 4.36
N GLY A 207 5.00 0.31 3.28
CA GLY A 207 4.86 -0.39 2.01
C GLY A 207 6.18 -0.54 1.27
N THR A 208 6.26 -1.52 0.36
CA THR A 208 7.46 -1.78 -0.44
C THR A 208 7.59 -0.92 -1.69
N GLY A 209 6.48 -0.32 -2.14
CA GLY A 209 6.43 0.47 -3.37
C GLY A 209 6.73 1.95 -3.16
N ASP A 210 6.76 2.69 -4.27
CA ASP A 210 6.98 4.13 -4.28
C ASP A 210 5.81 4.95 -3.73
N GLY A 211 4.64 4.35 -3.48
CA GLY A 211 3.47 5.02 -2.90
C GLY A 211 3.34 4.95 -1.39
N CYS A 212 4.22 4.25 -0.68
CA CYS A 212 4.34 4.35 0.78
C CYS A 212 4.81 5.76 1.16
N LEU A 213 4.37 6.29 2.31
CA LEU A 213 4.60 7.69 2.69
C LEU A 213 6.07 8.12 2.57
N THR A 214 6.99 7.36 3.16
CA THR A 214 8.44 7.67 3.18
C THR A 214 9.17 7.36 1.88
N HIS A 215 8.52 6.62 0.97
CA HIS A 215 9.06 6.35 -0.36
C HIS A 215 8.51 7.32 -1.41
N TYR A 216 7.29 7.81 -1.21
CA TYR A 216 6.72 8.83 -2.08
C TYR A 216 7.34 10.21 -1.78
N ILE A 217 7.46 10.57 -0.49
CA ILE A 217 8.14 11.79 -0.02
C ILE A 217 9.49 11.35 0.54
N ILE A 218 10.52 11.47 -0.29
CA ILE A 218 11.80 10.77 -0.14
C ILE A 218 12.76 11.43 0.86
N ASN A 219 12.46 12.64 1.32
CA ASN A 219 13.30 13.33 2.31
C ASN A 219 12.51 14.36 3.14
N GLY A 220 13.12 14.84 4.22
CA GLY A 220 12.52 15.80 5.13
C GLY A 220 12.30 17.22 4.57
N ALA A 221 12.82 17.52 3.36
CA ALA A 221 12.51 18.76 2.64
C ALA A 221 11.16 18.69 1.92
N GLY A 222 10.57 17.50 1.77
CA GLY A 222 9.29 17.30 1.09
C GLY A 222 9.42 16.91 -0.39
N GLU A 223 10.62 16.59 -0.87
CA GLU A 223 10.80 16.14 -2.25
C GLU A 223 10.06 14.83 -2.49
N CYS A 224 9.25 14.79 -3.57
CA CYS A 224 8.50 13.62 -3.94
C CYS A 224 9.24 12.78 -4.99
N GLN A 225 9.06 11.47 -4.96
CA GLN A 225 9.63 10.53 -5.91
C GLN A 225 9.36 10.92 -7.38
N GLU A 226 8.19 11.49 -7.67
CA GLU A 226 7.80 11.92 -9.01
C GLU A 226 8.16 13.37 -9.34
N SER A 227 8.80 14.14 -8.44
CA SER A 227 9.19 15.54 -8.67
C SER A 227 10.09 15.72 -9.90
N GLY A 228 10.92 14.72 -10.20
CA GLY A 228 11.76 14.71 -11.40
C GLY A 228 11.06 14.20 -12.67
N ARG A 229 9.85 13.61 -12.54
CA ARG A 229 9.06 13.13 -13.67
C ARG A 229 8.23 14.24 -14.31
N ASP A 230 7.29 14.80 -13.59
CA ASP A 230 6.49 15.98 -13.92
C ASP A 230 5.62 16.42 -12.74
N GLN A 231 5.17 17.68 -12.76
CA GLN A 231 4.43 18.27 -11.65
C GLN A 231 2.97 17.79 -11.56
N GLN A 232 2.40 17.27 -12.65
CA GLN A 232 1.02 16.79 -12.66
C GLN A 232 0.89 15.44 -11.94
N HIS A 233 1.83 14.52 -12.16
CA HIS A 233 1.84 13.24 -11.45
C HIS A 233 2.26 13.40 -9.97
N THR A 234 3.21 14.33 -9.69
CA THR A 234 3.59 14.67 -8.31
C THR A 234 2.38 15.10 -7.50
N GLN A 235 1.59 16.06 -8.00
CA GLN A 235 0.38 16.53 -7.34
C GLN A 235 -0.67 15.42 -7.20
N LEU A 236 -0.81 14.56 -8.21
CA LEU A 236 -1.79 13.47 -8.18
C LEU A 236 -1.48 12.44 -7.10
N GLY A 237 -0.23 12.01 -6.98
CA GLY A 237 0.15 11.04 -5.94
C GLY A 237 0.00 11.61 -4.54
N LEU A 238 0.38 12.89 -4.32
CA LEU A 238 0.13 13.60 -3.06
C LEU A 238 -1.37 13.67 -2.73
N ALA A 239 -2.22 13.95 -3.72
CA ALA A 239 -3.67 14.00 -3.52
C ALA A 239 -4.24 12.65 -3.08
N HIS A 240 -3.82 11.55 -3.72
CA HIS A 240 -4.25 10.22 -3.29
C HIS A 240 -3.80 9.87 -1.87
N MET A 241 -2.67 10.40 -1.41
CA MET A 241 -2.24 10.27 -0.02
C MET A 241 -3.12 11.10 0.92
N GLY A 242 -3.56 12.28 0.49
CA GLY A 242 -4.56 13.09 1.19
C GLY A 242 -5.88 12.33 1.37
N ASP A 243 -6.42 11.75 0.28
CA ASP A 243 -7.61 10.89 0.33
C ASP A 243 -7.48 9.75 1.38
N CYS A 244 -6.28 9.13 1.49
CA CYS A 244 -6.02 8.13 2.54
C CYS A 244 -6.12 8.74 3.94
N CYS A 245 -5.54 9.92 4.13
CA CYS A 245 -5.54 10.61 5.41
C CYS A 245 -6.95 11.04 5.83
N GLU A 246 -7.78 11.51 4.88
CA GLU A 246 -9.15 11.91 5.16
C GLU A 246 -10.03 10.72 5.55
N ILE A 247 -9.92 9.60 4.84
CA ILE A 247 -10.59 8.35 5.22
C ILE A 247 -10.16 7.91 6.63
N ALA A 248 -8.86 7.90 6.91
CA ALA A 248 -8.34 7.53 8.24
C ALA A 248 -8.83 8.49 9.33
N TRP A 249 -8.89 9.80 9.04
CA TRP A 249 -9.40 10.81 9.94
C TRP A 249 -10.85 10.53 10.36
N HIS A 250 -11.71 10.23 9.41
CA HIS A 250 -13.11 9.90 9.70
C HIS A 250 -13.26 8.58 10.47
N GLN A 251 -12.23 7.72 10.43
CA GLN A 251 -12.16 6.54 11.28
C GLN A 251 -11.46 6.78 12.63
N GLY A 252 -11.19 8.05 12.97
CA GLY A 252 -10.58 8.44 14.23
C GLY A 252 -9.08 8.27 14.33
N LEU A 253 -8.37 8.17 13.19
CA LEU A 253 -6.93 8.00 13.10
C LEU A 253 -6.24 9.24 12.49
N ASN A 254 -5.18 9.71 13.12
CA ASN A 254 -4.40 10.85 12.61
C ASN A 254 -3.28 10.41 11.67
N LEU A 255 -3.62 10.01 10.45
CA LEU A 255 -2.65 9.65 9.43
C LEU A 255 -1.91 10.89 8.87
N TYR A 256 -2.54 12.08 8.93
CA TYR A 256 -1.91 13.36 8.59
C TYR A 256 -0.65 13.66 9.40
N GLY A 257 -0.61 13.22 10.67
CA GLY A 257 0.51 13.45 11.58
C GLY A 257 1.69 12.49 11.42
N CYS A 258 1.62 11.49 10.54
CA CYS A 258 2.68 10.50 10.37
C CYS A 258 4.01 11.14 9.92
N ASP A 259 5.11 10.63 10.46
CA ASP A 259 6.48 11.08 10.16
C ASP A 259 6.65 12.61 10.26
N ASP A 260 6.14 13.19 11.36
CA ASP A 260 6.20 14.62 11.61
C ASP A 260 5.58 15.44 10.48
N ASN A 261 4.34 15.09 10.14
CA ASN A 261 3.54 15.73 9.08
C ASN A 261 4.23 15.69 7.70
N LEU A 262 4.85 14.57 7.35
CA LEU A 262 5.63 14.45 6.13
C LEU A 262 4.80 14.76 4.88
N LEU A 263 3.50 14.42 4.87
CA LEU A 263 2.61 14.75 3.76
C LEU A 263 2.49 16.28 3.55
N LEU A 264 2.38 17.07 4.63
CA LEU A 264 2.39 18.53 4.53
C LEU A 264 3.67 19.04 3.91
N LYS A 265 4.83 18.49 4.32
CA LYS A 265 6.13 18.87 3.72
C LYS A 265 6.16 18.60 2.22
N GLY A 266 5.57 17.50 1.76
CA GLY A 266 5.45 17.17 0.33
C GLY A 266 4.60 18.19 -0.45
N PHE A 267 3.47 18.60 0.12
CA PHE A 267 2.61 19.63 -0.46
C PHE A 267 3.27 21.01 -0.45
N GLU A 268 3.89 21.43 0.65
CA GLU A 268 4.60 22.72 0.76
C GLU A 268 5.76 22.82 -0.24
N TYR A 269 6.57 21.77 -0.38
CA TYR A 269 7.64 21.68 -1.37
C TYR A 269 7.11 21.80 -2.81
N THR A 270 6.05 21.05 -3.11
CA THR A 270 5.44 21.03 -4.44
C THR A 270 4.75 22.35 -4.75
N ALA A 271 4.05 22.96 -3.78
CA ALA A 271 3.45 24.28 -3.91
C ALA A 271 4.50 25.34 -4.21
N ARG A 272 5.55 25.39 -3.40
CA ARG A 272 6.65 26.35 -3.54
C ARG A 272 7.27 26.32 -4.94
N TYR A 273 7.60 25.13 -5.45
CA TYR A 273 8.14 24.97 -6.81
C TYR A 273 7.16 25.42 -7.89
N ASN A 274 5.88 25.06 -7.75
CA ASN A 274 4.86 25.40 -8.74
C ASN A 274 4.43 26.90 -8.68
N LEU A 275 4.65 27.57 -7.55
CA LEU A 275 4.49 29.03 -7.42
C LEU A 275 5.64 29.83 -8.07
N GLY A 276 6.71 29.15 -8.48
CA GLY A 276 7.82 29.77 -9.23
C GLY A 276 9.14 29.85 -8.47
N GLU A 277 9.18 29.42 -7.20
CA GLU A 277 10.43 29.41 -6.43
C GLU A 277 11.27 28.16 -6.74
N ASP A 278 12.57 28.25 -6.51
CA ASP A 278 13.45 27.09 -6.56
C ASP A 278 13.42 26.33 -5.23
N VAL A 279 13.53 25.02 -5.32
CA VAL A 279 13.55 24.10 -4.18
C VAL A 279 14.79 23.20 -4.26
N PRO A 280 15.34 22.73 -3.13
CA PRO A 280 16.43 21.75 -3.16
C PRO A 280 15.94 20.46 -3.82
N PHE A 281 16.78 19.86 -4.65
CA PHE A 281 16.49 18.60 -5.32
C PHE A 281 17.67 17.63 -5.17
N VAL A 282 17.40 16.40 -4.81
CA VAL A 282 18.39 15.33 -4.69
C VAL A 282 18.14 14.29 -5.77
N GLU A 283 19.20 13.89 -6.48
CA GLU A 283 19.09 12.82 -7.46
C GLU A 283 18.46 11.57 -6.85
N ASN A 284 17.42 11.06 -7.49
CA ASN A 284 16.66 9.93 -7.02
C ASN A 284 16.57 8.82 -8.07
N LEU A 285 16.75 7.58 -7.62
CA LEU A 285 16.39 6.37 -8.32
C LEU A 285 15.17 5.78 -7.63
N ASP A 286 14.07 5.60 -8.37
CA ASP A 286 12.84 5.02 -7.82
C ASP A 286 13.03 3.57 -7.35
N ARG A 287 12.13 3.09 -6.52
CA ARG A 287 12.21 1.74 -5.95
C ARG A 287 11.99 0.63 -6.99
N THR A 288 11.36 0.94 -8.13
CA THR A 288 11.27 0.00 -9.24
C THR A 288 12.60 -0.19 -9.97
N GLY A 289 13.55 0.74 -9.78
CA GLY A 289 14.82 0.78 -10.49
C GLY A 289 14.72 1.20 -11.96
N LYS A 290 13.55 1.71 -12.39
CA LYS A 290 13.29 2.09 -13.79
C LYS A 290 13.63 3.54 -14.08
N TYR A 291 13.39 4.42 -13.11
CA TYR A 291 13.43 5.86 -13.32
C TYR A 291 14.48 6.50 -12.43
N ARG A 292 15.46 7.14 -13.06
CA ARG A 292 16.48 7.93 -12.39
C ARG A 292 16.27 9.38 -12.74
N HIS A 293 15.93 10.19 -11.74
CA HIS A 293 15.72 11.61 -11.89
C HIS A 293 16.92 12.38 -11.34
N THR A 294 17.61 13.14 -12.21
CA THR A 294 18.81 13.92 -11.85
C THR A 294 18.51 15.40 -11.62
N VAL A 295 17.33 15.86 -12.03
CA VAL A 295 16.86 17.23 -11.86
C VAL A 295 15.34 17.23 -11.63
N ILE A 296 14.85 18.25 -10.93
CA ILE A 296 13.40 18.47 -10.81
C ILE A 296 12.82 18.82 -12.20
N SER A 297 11.67 18.25 -12.51
CA SER A 297 11.04 18.43 -13.82
C SER A 297 10.26 19.74 -13.90
N PRO A 298 10.54 20.59 -14.91
CA PRO A 298 9.73 21.79 -15.18
C PRO A 298 8.41 21.48 -15.91
N ARG A 299 8.20 20.22 -16.32
CA ARG A 299 6.99 19.83 -17.05
C ARG A 299 5.76 19.97 -16.16
N GLY A 300 4.81 20.79 -16.57
CA GLY A 300 3.60 21.08 -15.83
C GLY A 300 3.79 22.04 -14.65
N ARG A 301 4.96 22.68 -14.50
CA ARG A 301 5.22 23.70 -13.46
C ARG A 301 4.23 24.86 -13.59
N GLY A 302 3.63 25.27 -12.49
CA GLY A 302 2.65 26.35 -12.42
C GLY A 302 1.23 25.96 -12.85
N HIS A 303 1.01 24.70 -13.24
CA HIS A 303 -0.32 24.17 -13.51
C HIS A 303 -0.80 23.39 -12.28
N PHE A 304 -1.78 23.94 -11.59
CA PHE A 304 -2.32 23.37 -10.37
C PHE A 304 -3.50 22.43 -10.68
N ARG A 305 -3.50 21.25 -10.03
CA ARG A 305 -4.66 20.36 -9.95
C ARG A 305 -5.62 20.85 -8.86
N ALA A 306 -6.88 20.45 -8.92
CA ALA A 306 -7.86 20.73 -7.89
C ALA A 306 -7.74 19.70 -6.73
N VAL A 307 -6.72 19.86 -5.89
CA VAL A 307 -6.32 18.90 -4.83
C VAL A 307 -5.76 19.57 -3.57
N TRP A 308 -5.81 20.90 -3.50
CA TRP A 308 -5.12 21.68 -2.48
C TRP A 308 -6.01 22.06 -1.30
N GLU A 309 -7.31 22.23 -1.54
CA GLU A 309 -8.28 22.59 -0.51
C GLU A 309 -8.38 21.55 0.59
N GLU A 310 -8.38 20.26 0.25
CA GLU A 310 -8.39 19.17 1.22
C GLU A 310 -7.23 19.31 2.21
N ILE A 311 -6.03 19.49 1.70
CA ILE A 311 -4.80 19.58 2.49
C ILE A 311 -4.71 20.86 3.29
N TYR A 312 -5.08 22.01 2.69
CA TYR A 312 -5.15 23.28 3.41
C TYR A 312 -6.10 23.21 4.60
N ASN A 313 -7.30 22.70 4.37
CA ASN A 313 -8.30 22.60 5.41
C ASN A 313 -7.94 21.57 6.49
N ALA A 314 -7.31 20.46 6.13
CA ALA A 314 -6.82 19.48 7.10
C ALA A 314 -5.72 20.06 8.00
N TYR A 315 -4.66 20.61 7.41
CA TYR A 315 -3.52 21.07 8.21
C TYR A 315 -3.71 22.46 8.83
N ALA A 316 -4.13 23.45 8.04
CA ALA A 316 -4.27 24.82 8.56
C ALA A 316 -5.53 24.98 9.40
N ASN A 317 -6.70 24.61 8.87
CA ASN A 317 -7.97 24.89 9.53
C ASN A 317 -8.32 23.89 10.64
N ARG A 318 -8.03 22.60 10.46
CA ARG A 318 -8.36 21.54 11.41
C ARG A 318 -7.25 21.33 12.46
N LEU A 319 -5.99 21.22 12.02
CA LEU A 319 -4.85 20.94 12.90
C LEU A 319 -4.12 22.20 13.40
N GLY A 320 -4.39 23.38 12.85
CA GLY A 320 -3.74 24.64 13.24
C GLY A 320 -2.25 24.71 12.88
N LEU A 321 -1.82 23.96 11.89
CA LEU A 321 -0.44 23.94 11.43
C LEU A 321 -0.23 24.93 10.26
N PRO A 322 0.88 25.66 10.20
CA PRO A 322 1.14 26.61 9.12
C PRO A 322 1.37 25.87 7.80
N ALA A 323 0.68 26.31 6.75
CA ALA A 323 0.78 25.79 5.38
C ALA A 323 0.90 26.93 4.35
N PRO A 324 1.94 27.79 4.45
CA PRO A 324 1.98 29.09 3.75
C PRO A 324 2.05 29.01 2.23
N PHE A 325 2.67 27.99 1.66
CA PHE A 325 2.70 27.82 0.20
C PHE A 325 1.43 27.11 -0.31
N VAL A 326 0.90 26.17 0.43
CA VAL A 326 -0.42 25.55 0.13
C VAL A 326 -1.51 26.61 0.15
N GLU A 327 -1.52 27.50 1.14
CA GLU A 327 -2.46 28.62 1.25
C GLU A 327 -2.42 29.52 0.00
N GLN A 328 -1.24 29.93 -0.43
CA GLN A 328 -1.07 30.74 -1.65
C GLN A 328 -1.61 30.03 -2.90
N VAL A 329 -1.45 28.70 -2.99
CA VAL A 329 -2.04 27.95 -4.10
C VAL A 329 -3.55 27.93 -4.01
N VAL A 330 -4.13 27.68 -2.84
CA VAL A 330 -5.58 27.69 -2.60
C VAL A 330 -6.17 29.05 -2.96
N GLU A 331 -5.59 30.15 -2.48
CA GLU A 331 -6.03 31.51 -2.83
C GLU A 331 -6.02 31.76 -4.35
N LYS A 332 -5.04 31.20 -5.04
CA LYS A 332 -4.87 31.38 -6.48
C LYS A 332 -5.88 30.61 -7.33
N ILE A 333 -6.33 29.43 -6.90
CA ILE A 333 -7.15 28.53 -7.73
C ILE A 333 -8.59 28.37 -7.23
N ARG A 334 -8.92 28.91 -6.07
CA ARG A 334 -10.27 28.87 -5.50
C ARG A 334 -11.28 29.65 -6.38
N PRO A 335 -12.46 29.11 -6.65
CA PRO A 335 -12.91 27.79 -6.22
C PRO A 335 -12.33 26.68 -7.09
N GLU A 336 -11.88 25.60 -6.44
CA GLU A 336 -11.40 24.40 -7.14
C GLU A 336 -12.52 23.76 -7.97
N GLY A 337 -12.23 23.50 -9.23
CA GLY A 337 -13.13 22.85 -10.17
C GLY A 337 -12.93 21.34 -10.23
N VAL A 338 -13.22 20.77 -11.41
CA VAL A 338 -13.01 19.34 -11.68
C VAL A 338 -11.55 18.94 -11.45
N GLY A 339 -11.32 17.77 -10.89
CA GLY A 339 -10.01 17.13 -10.98
C GLY A 339 -9.61 17.04 -12.45
N VAL A 340 -8.37 17.41 -12.80
CA VAL A 340 -7.96 17.67 -14.20
C VAL A 340 -8.56 16.65 -15.15
N PRO A 341 -9.46 17.05 -16.05
CA PRO A 341 -9.91 16.16 -17.09
C PRO A 341 -8.71 15.95 -18.02
N SER A 342 -8.16 14.75 -18.08
CA SER A 342 -7.56 14.41 -19.34
C SER A 342 -8.72 14.35 -20.33
N ALA A 343 -8.64 15.07 -21.43
CA ALA A 343 -9.68 15.09 -22.46
C ALA A 343 -10.02 13.69 -23.01
N LEU A 344 -9.31 12.66 -22.56
CA LEU A 344 -9.39 11.27 -22.99
C LEU A 344 -9.72 10.27 -21.85
N LEU A 345 -9.60 10.62 -20.56
CA LEU A 345 -9.51 9.62 -19.51
C LEU A 345 -10.45 9.81 -18.30
N GLY A 346 -11.30 10.85 -18.28
CA GLY A 346 -12.06 11.22 -17.08
C GLY A 346 -11.18 11.85 -15.99
N ALA A 347 -11.76 12.23 -14.85
CA ALA A 347 -11.01 12.85 -13.77
C ALA A 347 -10.23 11.79 -12.97
N ASP A 348 -8.93 12.02 -12.78
CA ASP A 348 -8.06 11.16 -11.95
C ASP A 348 -8.32 11.36 -10.44
N HIS A 349 -8.93 12.48 -10.05
CA HIS A 349 -9.27 12.85 -8.68
C HIS A 349 -10.70 13.42 -8.63
N VAL A 350 -11.32 13.41 -7.46
CA VAL A 350 -12.70 13.90 -7.30
C VAL A 350 -12.85 15.38 -7.64
N GLY A 351 -11.84 16.21 -7.35
CA GLY A 351 -11.89 17.67 -7.54
C GLY A 351 -12.85 18.36 -6.58
N PHE A 352 -13.27 19.57 -6.94
CA PHE A 352 -14.26 20.38 -6.21
C PHE A 352 -13.96 20.60 -4.72
N GLY A 353 -12.67 20.66 -4.37
CA GLY A 353 -12.24 20.70 -2.97
C GLY A 353 -12.81 21.86 -2.18
N THR A 354 -13.04 23.03 -2.81
CA THR A 354 -13.65 24.18 -2.14
C THR A 354 -15.06 23.88 -1.62
N LEU A 355 -15.86 23.11 -2.36
CA LEU A 355 -17.16 22.63 -1.86
C LEU A 355 -16.97 21.54 -0.80
N LEU A 356 -16.13 20.56 -1.09
CA LEU A 356 -16.08 19.31 -0.33
C LEU A 356 -15.37 19.46 1.01
N PHE A 357 -14.29 20.25 1.08
CA PHE A 357 -13.37 20.27 2.22
C PHE A 357 -13.24 21.62 2.91
N ALA A 358 -13.67 22.75 2.29
CA ALA A 358 -13.54 24.04 2.93
C ALA A 358 -14.31 24.07 4.27
N GLN A 359 -13.63 24.56 5.30
CA GLN A 359 -14.18 24.69 6.65
C GLN A 359 -13.57 25.90 7.34
N PRO A 360 -14.26 26.53 8.30
CA PRO A 360 -13.68 27.61 9.09
C PRO A 360 -12.48 27.10 9.88
N ALA A 361 -11.48 27.97 10.06
CA ALA A 361 -10.36 27.66 10.94
C ALA A 361 -10.90 27.21 12.30
N ALA A 362 -10.37 26.10 12.81
CA ALA A 362 -10.67 25.65 14.16
C ALA A 362 -10.29 26.80 15.09
N GLY A 363 -11.28 27.55 15.56
CA GLY A 363 -11.05 28.47 16.64
C GLY A 363 -10.43 27.68 17.77
N ALA A 364 -9.68 28.33 18.69
CA ALA A 364 -8.99 27.70 19.81
C ALA A 364 -9.97 26.99 20.79
N ARG A 365 -10.81 26.10 20.28
CA ARG A 365 -11.59 25.15 21.06
C ARG A 365 -10.67 23.97 21.32
N PRO A 366 -10.28 23.70 22.57
CA PRO A 366 -9.77 22.40 22.91
C PRO A 366 -10.87 21.43 22.47
N GLU A 367 -10.52 20.53 21.55
CA GLU A 367 -11.42 19.42 21.19
C GLU A 367 -11.79 18.69 22.47
N GLN A 368 -13.02 18.85 22.91
CA GLN A 368 -13.53 18.17 24.10
C GLN A 368 -14.04 16.81 23.61
N PHE A 369 -13.12 15.83 23.56
CA PHE A 369 -13.54 14.45 23.35
C PHE A 369 -14.35 13.99 24.55
N HIS A 370 -15.62 13.66 24.32
CA HIS A 370 -16.54 13.16 25.33
C HIS A 370 -16.69 11.63 25.31
N ALA A 371 -15.77 10.93 24.62
CA ALA A 371 -15.76 9.47 24.49
C ALA A 371 -14.32 8.93 24.53
N ALA A 372 -14.18 7.62 24.71
CA ALA A 372 -12.91 6.93 24.50
C ALA A 372 -12.43 7.10 23.05
N PRO A 373 -11.09 7.13 22.80
CA PRO A 373 -10.56 7.26 21.44
C PRO A 373 -10.96 6.09 20.55
N ALA A 374 -10.77 6.23 19.22
CA ALA A 374 -10.82 5.11 18.30
C ALA A 374 -9.68 4.12 18.58
N SER A 375 -9.84 2.86 18.13
CA SER A 375 -8.80 1.85 18.17
C SER A 375 -7.59 2.28 17.32
N PRO A 376 -6.34 2.21 17.82
CA PRO A 376 -5.17 2.47 16.99
C PRO A 376 -5.13 1.58 15.74
N GLY A 377 -4.73 2.14 14.62
CA GLY A 377 -4.60 1.44 13.35
C GLY A 377 -3.14 1.26 12.91
N GLY A 378 -2.92 0.49 11.85
CA GLY A 378 -1.62 0.37 11.22
C GLY A 378 -0.52 -0.24 12.09
N LEU A 379 -0.84 -1.00 13.16
CA LEU A 379 0.17 -1.59 14.04
C LEU A 379 1.14 -2.49 13.27
N ILE A 380 2.40 -2.11 13.26
CA ILE A 380 3.54 -2.85 12.70
C ILE A 380 4.61 -3.10 13.76
N GLY A 381 5.52 -4.04 13.49
CA GLY A 381 6.62 -4.32 14.39
C GLY A 381 7.86 -4.83 13.67
N GLN A 382 9.01 -4.35 14.12
CA GLN A 382 10.32 -4.81 13.66
C GLN A 382 10.95 -5.69 14.74
N GLY A 383 11.16 -6.96 14.43
CA GLY A 383 11.74 -7.95 15.33
C GLY A 383 13.25 -8.01 15.25
N GLY A 384 13.94 -7.62 16.33
CA GLY A 384 15.35 -7.92 16.55
C GLY A 384 15.53 -9.05 17.56
N MET A 385 16.74 -9.63 17.66
CA MET A 385 17.01 -10.78 18.56
C MET A 385 16.79 -10.47 20.06
N GLN A 386 16.92 -9.22 20.46
CA GLN A 386 16.84 -8.77 21.85
C GLN A 386 15.69 -7.79 22.12
N ALA A 387 15.04 -7.30 21.08
CA ALA A 387 13.96 -6.33 21.20
C ALA A 387 13.00 -6.43 20.01
N ILE A 388 11.76 -6.05 20.25
CA ILE A 388 10.75 -5.80 19.19
C ILE A 388 10.34 -4.33 19.32
N LYS A 389 10.52 -3.57 18.24
CA LYS A 389 10.02 -2.20 18.13
C LYS A 389 8.67 -2.21 17.47
N LEU A 390 7.68 -1.59 18.12
CA LEU A 390 6.31 -1.41 17.63
C LEU A 390 6.10 0.04 17.21
N THR A 391 5.31 0.24 16.16
CA THR A 391 4.81 1.56 15.73
C THR A 391 3.34 1.44 15.33
N TRP A 392 2.58 2.52 15.48
CA TRP A 392 1.15 2.55 15.13
C TRP A 392 0.71 3.98 14.82
N ILE A 393 -0.41 4.11 14.09
CA ILE A 393 -1.02 5.39 13.78
C ILE A 393 -1.74 5.93 15.02
N ALA A 394 -1.55 7.21 15.31
CA ALA A 394 -2.15 7.88 16.44
C ALA A 394 -3.68 7.90 16.35
N SER A 395 -4.35 7.56 17.45
CA SER A 395 -5.80 7.77 17.60
C SER A 395 -6.10 9.20 18.00
N ILE A 396 -7.04 9.84 17.33
CA ILE A 396 -7.46 11.21 17.64
C ILE A 396 -8.02 11.25 19.07
N GLY A 397 -7.60 12.25 19.85
CA GLY A 397 -8.03 12.41 21.25
C GLY A 397 -7.38 11.45 22.26
N ALA A 398 -6.45 10.60 21.84
CA ALA A 398 -5.67 9.77 22.76
C ALA A 398 -4.74 10.64 23.65
N LYS A 399 -4.66 10.32 24.93
CA LYS A 399 -3.69 10.89 25.89
C LYS A 399 -2.56 9.92 26.23
N GLY A 400 -2.70 8.67 25.82
CA GLY A 400 -1.69 7.62 25.99
C GLY A 400 -2.18 6.30 25.47
N TYR A 401 -1.28 5.32 25.45
CA TYR A 401 -1.54 4.00 24.91
C TYR A 401 -1.25 2.91 25.94
N VAL A 402 -1.95 1.79 25.79
CA VAL A 402 -1.75 0.55 26.56
C VAL A 402 -1.26 -0.52 25.61
N ILE A 403 -0.08 -1.06 25.86
CA ILE A 403 0.52 -2.11 25.04
C ILE A 403 0.27 -3.46 25.71
N LYS A 404 -0.31 -4.40 24.96
CA LYS A 404 -0.56 -5.77 25.41
C LYS A 404 0.20 -6.76 24.53
N ARG A 405 0.70 -7.84 25.13
CA ARG A 405 1.45 -8.90 24.46
C ARG A 405 0.94 -10.28 24.88
N ALA A 406 0.80 -11.17 23.91
CA ALA A 406 0.60 -12.60 24.14
C ALA A 406 1.72 -13.41 23.47
N THR A 407 2.06 -14.57 24.03
CA THR A 407 2.79 -15.63 23.33
C THR A 407 1.79 -16.49 22.54
N LYS A 408 2.29 -17.37 21.65
CA LYS A 408 1.45 -18.20 20.78
C LYS A 408 0.33 -18.96 21.53
N ASP A 409 0.63 -19.42 22.73
CA ASP A 409 -0.26 -20.27 23.54
C ASP A 409 -0.62 -19.64 24.90
N GLY A 410 -0.38 -18.34 25.08
CA GLY A 410 -0.54 -17.67 26.36
C GLY A 410 -1.57 -16.54 26.36
N ASP A 411 -2.03 -16.21 27.56
CA ASP A 411 -2.91 -15.07 27.78
C ASP A 411 -2.21 -13.73 27.48
N SER A 412 -3.01 -12.76 27.06
CA SER A 412 -2.54 -11.41 26.81
C SER A 412 -2.14 -10.73 28.14
N ARG A 413 -0.96 -10.12 28.17
CA ARG A 413 -0.43 -9.36 29.31
C ARG A 413 -0.21 -7.91 28.94
N ILE A 414 -0.49 -7.01 29.86
CA ILE A 414 -0.14 -5.61 29.73
C ILE A 414 1.37 -5.45 29.93
N MET A 415 2.02 -4.89 28.93
CA MET A 415 3.46 -4.62 28.94
C MET A 415 3.77 -3.19 29.39
N ALA A 416 2.93 -2.24 28.99
CA ALA A 416 3.07 -0.83 29.39
C ALA A 416 1.70 -0.14 29.39
N ARG A 417 1.57 0.92 30.19
CA ARG A 417 0.43 1.85 30.24
C ARG A 417 0.93 3.28 30.11
N ASN A 418 0.06 4.18 29.70
CA ASN A 418 0.34 5.62 29.60
C ASN A 418 1.55 5.91 28.68
N VAL A 419 1.75 5.12 27.63
CA VAL A 419 2.78 5.40 26.62
C VAL A 419 2.31 6.60 25.79
N ALA A 420 3.00 7.72 25.86
CA ALA A 420 2.61 8.94 25.17
C ALA A 420 2.96 8.92 23.66
N ALA A 421 4.01 8.21 23.29
CA ALA A 421 4.44 8.07 21.90
C ALA A 421 3.63 7.00 21.16
N THR A 422 3.65 7.07 19.84
CA THR A 422 3.09 6.04 18.93
C THR A 422 4.10 4.93 18.63
N THR A 423 5.12 4.79 19.48
CA THR A 423 6.14 3.74 19.39
C THR A 423 6.40 3.13 20.76
N TYR A 424 6.76 1.85 20.76
CA TYR A 424 7.17 1.14 21.97
C TYR A 424 8.22 0.09 21.65
N THR A 425 9.23 -0.06 22.50
CA THR A 425 10.24 -1.11 22.35
C THR A 425 10.12 -2.12 23.49
N ASP A 426 9.76 -3.36 23.14
CA ASP A 426 9.75 -4.48 24.08
C ASP A 426 11.13 -5.16 24.09
N THR A 427 11.85 -5.00 25.19
CA THR A 427 13.18 -5.63 25.42
C THR A 427 13.08 -6.95 26.19
N HIS A 428 11.88 -7.38 26.60
CA HIS A 428 11.65 -8.62 27.34
C HIS A 428 11.20 -9.75 26.41
N VAL A 429 11.93 -9.94 25.31
CA VAL A 429 11.65 -10.96 24.30
C VAL A 429 12.73 -12.02 24.27
N LYS A 430 12.38 -13.24 23.84
CA LYS A 430 13.32 -14.34 23.64
C LYS A 430 13.53 -14.54 22.14
N ALA A 431 14.79 -14.57 21.73
CA ALA A 431 15.15 -14.77 20.32
C ALA A 431 14.51 -16.05 19.75
N GLY A 432 13.86 -15.91 18.60
CA GLY A 432 13.17 -16.98 17.89
C GLY A 432 11.72 -17.22 18.33
N GLU A 433 11.23 -16.49 19.33
CA GLU A 433 9.83 -16.60 19.78
C GLU A 433 8.95 -15.58 19.03
N VAL A 434 7.75 -16.02 18.67
CA VAL A 434 6.71 -15.18 18.07
C VAL A 434 5.82 -14.61 19.16
N TYR A 435 5.63 -13.30 19.13
CA TYR A 435 4.76 -12.57 20.03
C TYR A 435 3.64 -11.90 19.26
N ARG A 436 2.44 -11.91 19.84
CA ARG A 436 1.28 -11.18 19.30
C ARG A 436 1.04 -9.94 20.14
N TYR A 437 1.03 -8.79 19.51
CA TYR A 437 0.79 -7.49 20.13
C TYR A 437 -0.54 -6.89 19.71
N VAL A 438 -1.14 -6.15 20.63
CA VAL A 438 -2.24 -5.22 20.37
C VAL A 438 -1.99 -3.96 21.19
N VAL A 439 -2.54 -2.84 20.74
CA VAL A 439 -2.45 -1.54 21.39
C VAL A 439 -3.85 -0.96 21.55
N CYS A 440 -4.14 -0.38 22.72
CA CYS A 440 -5.34 0.43 22.96
C CYS A 440 -4.94 1.89 23.13
N ALA A 441 -5.74 2.79 22.63
CA ALA A 441 -5.66 4.21 22.96
C ALA A 441 -6.48 4.50 24.23
N ALA A 442 -6.08 5.49 25.02
CA ALA A 442 -6.76 5.87 26.24
C ALA A 442 -6.82 7.39 26.43
N ASN A 443 -7.90 7.86 27.01
CA ASN A 443 -8.08 9.21 27.52
C ASN A 443 -8.86 9.20 28.85
N SER A 444 -9.32 10.36 29.33
CA SER A 444 -10.11 10.48 30.58
C SER A 444 -11.49 9.79 30.53
N TYR A 445 -11.99 9.46 29.34
CA TYR A 445 -13.28 8.80 29.14
C TYR A 445 -13.19 7.29 29.01
N GLY A 446 -11.97 6.72 28.85
CA GLY A 446 -11.77 5.27 28.81
C GLY A 446 -10.69 4.81 27.84
N GLU A 447 -10.60 3.47 27.72
CA GLU A 447 -9.73 2.77 26.76
C GLU A 447 -10.55 2.40 25.51
N SER A 448 -9.92 2.52 24.34
CA SER A 448 -10.45 2.04 23.06
C SER A 448 -10.52 0.51 22.99
N PRO A 449 -11.21 -0.06 21.99
CA PRO A 449 -10.96 -1.44 21.57
C PRO A 449 -9.48 -1.67 21.23
N ASP A 450 -9.07 -2.94 21.25
CA ASP A 450 -7.73 -3.34 20.80
C ASP A 450 -7.52 -3.02 19.31
N SER A 451 -6.30 -2.62 18.96
CA SER A 451 -5.85 -2.53 17.57
C SER A 451 -6.00 -3.87 16.85
N TYR A 452 -5.91 -3.85 15.51
CA TYR A 452 -5.71 -5.09 14.78
C TYR A 452 -4.36 -5.70 15.18
N PRO A 453 -4.29 -7.00 15.47
CA PRO A 453 -3.08 -7.58 16.04
C PRO A 453 -1.92 -7.62 15.04
N ALA A 454 -0.69 -7.47 15.55
CA ALA A 454 0.53 -7.76 14.84
C ALA A 454 1.25 -8.94 15.49
N SER A 455 1.67 -9.91 14.67
CA SER A 455 2.48 -11.05 15.11
C SER A 455 3.92 -10.83 14.64
N ILE A 456 4.88 -10.81 15.57
CA ILE A 456 6.28 -10.48 15.29
C ILE A 456 7.18 -11.51 15.98
N CYS A 457 8.13 -12.07 15.23
CA CYS A 457 9.19 -12.90 15.79
C CYS A 457 10.34 -12.03 16.31
N ALA A 458 10.87 -12.36 17.45
CA ALA A 458 12.09 -11.75 17.95
C ALA A 458 13.31 -12.30 17.18
N GLY A 459 13.67 -11.67 16.08
CA GLY A 459 14.62 -12.18 15.09
C GLY A 459 13.98 -13.26 14.21
N LEU A 460 14.77 -14.22 13.71
CA LEU A 460 14.25 -15.37 12.98
C LEU A 460 14.01 -16.58 13.93
N PRO A 461 13.06 -17.47 13.60
CA PRO A 461 12.82 -18.68 14.41
C PRO A 461 14.04 -19.59 14.37
N ARG A 462 14.49 -20.10 15.53
CA ARG A 462 15.61 -21.03 15.57
C ARG A 462 15.31 -22.32 14.80
N PRO A 463 16.29 -22.86 14.02
CA PRO A 463 17.70 -22.50 13.94
C PRO A 463 18.05 -21.54 12.78
N TRP A 464 17.10 -20.74 12.28
CA TRP A 464 17.35 -19.77 11.23
C TRP A 464 18.23 -18.60 11.72
N ALA A 465 19.07 -18.14 10.82
CA ALA A 465 19.87 -16.92 10.95
C ALA A 465 19.83 -16.15 9.63
N HIS A 466 20.19 -14.89 9.63
CA HIS A 466 20.36 -14.12 8.41
C HIS A 466 21.62 -13.27 8.46
N ARG A 467 22.13 -12.88 7.31
CA ARG A 467 23.20 -11.91 7.16
C ARG A 467 23.32 -11.44 5.73
N ASP A 468 23.93 -10.28 5.58
CA ASP A 468 24.45 -9.84 4.29
C ASP A 468 25.63 -10.71 3.87
N ILE A 469 25.65 -11.09 2.62
CA ILE A 469 26.74 -11.80 1.98
C ILE A 469 27.49 -10.82 1.08
N GLY A 470 28.79 -10.65 1.36
CA GLY A 470 29.64 -9.72 0.64
C GLY A 470 29.47 -8.25 1.07
N PRO A 471 30.12 -7.32 0.34
CA PRO A 471 30.18 -5.92 0.70
C PRO A 471 28.97 -5.13 0.19
N VAL A 472 27.76 -5.43 0.68
CA VAL A 472 26.54 -4.69 0.31
C VAL A 472 26.66 -3.21 0.74
N ALA A 473 26.19 -2.31 -0.11
CA ALA A 473 26.26 -0.87 0.18
C ALA A 473 25.19 -0.42 1.20
N VAL A 474 24.07 -1.13 1.27
CA VAL A 474 22.98 -0.90 2.23
C VAL A 474 22.71 -2.21 2.96
N ALA A 475 22.76 -2.17 4.28
CA ALA A 475 22.53 -3.36 5.11
C ALA A 475 21.11 -3.90 4.88
N GLY A 476 21.03 -5.22 4.70
CA GLY A 476 19.79 -5.93 4.57
C GLY A 476 19.23 -6.40 5.91
N ASN A 477 18.01 -6.92 5.87
CA ASN A 477 17.33 -7.48 7.02
C ASN A 477 16.54 -8.73 6.65
N ALA A 478 16.17 -9.53 7.65
CA ALA A 478 15.19 -10.59 7.48
C ALA A 478 14.31 -10.67 8.74
N SER A 479 13.01 -10.78 8.51
CA SER A 479 12.01 -10.88 9.56
C SER A 479 11.06 -12.07 9.32
N PHE A 480 10.32 -12.43 10.36
CA PHE A 480 9.32 -13.49 10.32
C PHE A 480 8.13 -13.10 11.20
N ASP A 481 6.92 -13.21 10.71
CA ASP A 481 5.68 -12.85 11.43
C ASP A 481 4.93 -14.06 12.02
N GLY A 482 5.52 -15.25 11.93
CA GLY A 482 4.91 -16.52 12.31
C GLY A 482 4.47 -17.38 11.13
N ASN A 483 4.42 -16.82 9.92
CA ASN A 483 4.02 -17.50 8.69
C ASN A 483 4.88 -17.10 7.48
N VAL A 484 5.25 -15.83 7.38
CA VAL A 484 5.95 -15.23 6.24
C VAL A 484 7.34 -14.78 6.65
N PHE A 485 8.35 -15.20 5.87
CA PHE A 485 9.70 -14.63 5.91
C PHE A 485 9.73 -13.43 4.95
N ALA A 486 10.12 -12.27 5.44
CA ALA A 486 10.42 -11.11 4.61
C ALA A 486 11.93 -10.87 4.62
N LEU A 487 12.55 -10.91 3.44
CA LEU A 487 13.95 -10.60 3.25
C LEU A 487 14.05 -9.25 2.54
N GLU A 488 14.76 -8.33 3.14
CA GLU A 488 15.09 -7.05 2.56
C GLU A 488 16.58 -7.00 2.27
N GLY A 489 16.97 -6.57 1.06
CA GLY A 489 18.38 -6.49 0.71
C GLY A 489 18.66 -5.63 -0.51
N ALA A 490 19.82 -5.00 -0.49
CA ALA A 490 20.48 -4.40 -1.64
C ALA A 490 21.41 -5.44 -2.29
N GLY A 491 22.22 -4.99 -3.26
CA GLY A 491 23.28 -5.78 -3.87
C GLY A 491 23.05 -6.04 -5.35
N LEU A 492 24.16 -6.17 -6.07
CA LEU A 492 24.15 -6.22 -7.54
C LEU A 492 23.92 -7.62 -8.09
N ASN A 493 24.35 -8.66 -7.37
CA ASN A 493 24.37 -9.99 -7.97
C ASN A 493 24.41 -11.14 -6.95
N ILE A 494 23.82 -12.26 -7.37
CA ILE A 494 23.99 -13.59 -6.76
C ILE A 494 24.54 -14.51 -7.85
N GLY A 495 25.69 -15.15 -7.60
CA GLY A 495 26.30 -16.09 -8.54
C GLY A 495 27.48 -15.51 -9.34
N GLY A 496 27.99 -14.33 -9.00
CA GLY A 496 29.27 -13.81 -9.50
C GLY A 496 30.48 -14.52 -8.89
N THR A 497 31.68 -13.95 -9.04
CA THR A 497 32.88 -14.39 -8.29
C THR A 497 32.82 -13.99 -6.83
N ASN A 498 32.19 -12.83 -6.55
CA ASN A 498 31.82 -12.36 -5.23
C ASN A 498 30.33 -11.96 -5.25
N ASP A 499 29.62 -12.38 -4.25
CA ASP A 499 28.19 -12.13 -4.12
C ASP A 499 27.92 -10.88 -3.28
N GLU A 500 26.80 -10.18 -3.56
CA GLU A 500 26.25 -9.08 -2.77
C GLU A 500 24.76 -9.28 -2.63
N TYR A 501 24.30 -9.86 -1.49
CA TYR A 501 22.87 -10.15 -1.27
C TYR A 501 22.54 -10.45 0.19
N GLN A 502 21.24 -10.48 0.54
CA GLN A 502 20.74 -10.93 1.83
C GLN A 502 20.42 -12.44 1.82
N PHE A 503 20.86 -13.16 2.84
CA PHE A 503 20.66 -14.61 3.00
C PHE A 503 20.05 -14.93 4.36
N ALA A 504 18.87 -15.57 4.34
CA ALA A 504 18.27 -16.20 5.51
C ALA A 504 18.43 -17.72 5.39
N PHE A 505 19.05 -18.34 6.40
CA PHE A 505 19.51 -19.73 6.28
C PHE A 505 19.45 -20.49 7.60
N ARG A 506 19.51 -21.81 7.47
CA ARG A 506 19.72 -22.74 8.58
C ARG A 506 20.70 -23.85 8.16
N PRO A 507 21.33 -24.53 9.14
CA PRO A 507 22.19 -25.69 8.84
C PRO A 507 21.39 -26.84 8.20
N LEU A 508 21.99 -27.49 7.21
CA LEU A 508 21.54 -28.72 6.60
C LEU A 508 22.71 -29.72 6.56
N ASN A 509 22.50 -30.94 7.02
CA ASN A 509 23.51 -31.98 7.05
C ASN A 509 23.11 -33.11 6.08
N GLY A 510 23.94 -33.37 5.07
CA GLY A 510 23.71 -34.46 4.11
C GLY A 510 22.64 -34.15 3.09
N GLU A 511 21.76 -35.11 2.86
CA GLU A 511 20.63 -35.00 1.94
C GLU A 511 19.52 -34.12 2.52
N GLY A 512 18.75 -33.48 1.66
CA GLY A 512 17.62 -32.68 2.10
C GLY A 512 17.00 -31.81 1.03
N THR A 513 15.95 -31.14 1.41
CA THR A 513 15.11 -30.34 0.51
C THR A 513 14.81 -28.98 1.15
N VAL A 514 14.91 -27.93 0.32
CA VAL A 514 14.38 -26.61 0.65
C VAL A 514 13.19 -26.33 -0.24
N VAL A 515 12.09 -25.91 0.35
CA VAL A 515 10.86 -25.50 -0.37
C VAL A 515 10.45 -24.13 0.14
N ALA A 516 10.00 -23.27 -0.76
CA ALA A 516 9.33 -22.01 -0.41
C ALA A 516 8.37 -21.59 -1.52
N ARG A 517 7.32 -20.87 -1.13
CA ARG A 517 6.50 -20.10 -2.05
C ARG A 517 6.88 -18.63 -1.90
N PHE A 518 7.25 -17.97 -2.96
CA PHE A 518 7.41 -16.52 -2.93
C PHE A 518 6.08 -15.83 -3.19
N VAL A 519 5.82 -14.78 -2.43
CA VAL A 519 4.63 -13.94 -2.58
C VAL A 519 4.99 -12.86 -3.60
N PRO A 520 4.26 -12.76 -4.74
CA PRO A 520 4.58 -11.79 -5.79
C PRO A 520 4.43 -10.36 -5.28
N GLN A 521 5.51 -9.69 -5.01
CA GLN A 521 5.60 -8.28 -4.61
C GLN A 521 7.05 -7.82 -4.73
N THR A 522 7.65 -7.96 -5.90
CA THR A 522 8.98 -7.41 -6.11
C THR A 522 8.86 -5.95 -6.51
N SER A 523 9.53 -5.08 -5.78
CA SER A 523 9.61 -3.65 -6.10
C SER A 523 10.64 -3.36 -7.20
N SER A 524 11.63 -4.22 -7.43
CA SER A 524 12.65 -4.02 -8.46
C SER A 524 12.54 -5.06 -9.59
N GLN A 525 12.53 -4.58 -10.83
CA GLN A 525 12.59 -5.45 -12.02
C GLN A 525 13.96 -6.16 -12.18
N PHE A 526 14.97 -5.77 -11.40
CA PHE A 526 16.31 -6.35 -11.43
C PHE A 526 16.53 -7.39 -10.33
N SER A 527 15.56 -7.56 -9.44
CA SER A 527 15.68 -8.45 -8.28
C SER A 527 15.92 -9.89 -8.69
N ARG A 528 16.83 -10.54 -8.00
CA ARG A 528 17.06 -11.99 -8.08
C ARG A 528 16.83 -12.59 -6.71
N PHE A 529 16.07 -13.67 -6.66
CA PHE A 529 15.71 -14.29 -5.38
C PHE A 529 15.36 -15.76 -5.54
N GLY A 530 15.46 -16.53 -4.47
CA GLY A 530 15.08 -17.94 -4.48
C GLY A 530 15.74 -18.76 -3.39
N LEU A 531 16.08 -20.00 -3.74
CA LEU A 531 16.61 -21.00 -2.83
C LEU A 531 18.10 -21.22 -3.06
N MET A 532 18.82 -21.53 -1.98
CA MET A 532 20.26 -21.79 -2.05
C MET A 532 20.68 -22.86 -1.05
N MET A 533 21.65 -23.69 -1.46
CA MET A 533 22.44 -24.55 -0.59
C MET A 533 23.91 -24.25 -0.81
N ARG A 534 24.65 -23.83 0.25
CA ARG A 534 26.06 -23.41 0.15
C ARG A 534 26.89 -23.86 1.33
N GLU A 535 28.19 -23.97 1.11
CA GLU A 535 29.13 -24.51 2.11
C GLU A 535 29.43 -23.58 3.27
N SER A 536 29.38 -22.27 3.05
CA SER A 536 29.64 -21.27 4.07
C SER A 536 28.95 -19.92 3.76
N PRO A 537 28.87 -19.01 4.73
CA PRO A 537 28.37 -17.66 4.51
C PRO A 537 29.38 -16.69 3.84
N ALA A 538 30.55 -17.18 3.38
CA ALA A 538 31.54 -16.34 2.68
C ALA A 538 31.00 -15.92 1.30
N ALA A 539 31.32 -14.71 0.83
CA ALA A 539 30.80 -14.15 -0.41
C ALA A 539 31.11 -15.01 -1.65
N ASP A 540 32.21 -15.72 -1.61
CA ASP A 540 32.74 -16.57 -2.69
C ASP A 540 32.42 -18.08 -2.53
N ALA A 541 31.64 -18.47 -1.51
CA ALA A 541 31.45 -19.90 -1.16
C ALA A 541 30.85 -20.74 -2.29
N ALA A 542 31.33 -21.99 -2.41
CA ALA A 542 30.74 -23.00 -3.27
C ALA A 542 29.27 -23.29 -2.88
N GLY A 543 28.43 -23.58 -3.86
CA GLY A 543 27.02 -23.84 -3.62
C GLY A 543 26.17 -23.98 -4.88
N VAL A 544 24.92 -24.42 -4.66
CA VAL A 544 23.89 -24.57 -5.69
C VAL A 544 22.77 -23.58 -5.44
N LEU A 545 22.32 -22.92 -6.50
CA LEU A 545 21.34 -21.83 -6.49
C LEU A 545 20.18 -22.20 -7.41
N LEU A 546 18.96 -22.03 -6.91
CA LEU A 546 17.74 -22.05 -7.72
C LEU A 546 17.06 -20.70 -7.57
N LEU A 547 17.29 -19.80 -8.51
CA LEU A 547 16.86 -18.41 -8.43
C LEU A 547 15.82 -18.08 -9.48
N ILE A 548 14.86 -17.23 -9.13
CA ILE A 548 14.05 -16.48 -10.07
C ILE A 548 14.87 -15.28 -10.52
N SER A 549 15.06 -15.18 -11.84
CA SER A 549 15.87 -14.12 -12.45
C SER A 549 15.07 -13.40 -13.54
N PRO A 550 15.15 -12.08 -13.62
CA PRO A 550 14.52 -11.32 -14.69
C PRO A 550 15.24 -11.56 -16.02
N GLN A 551 14.48 -11.70 -17.08
CA GLN A 551 14.98 -11.78 -18.44
C GLN A 551 14.76 -10.45 -19.14
N MET A 552 15.83 -9.69 -19.31
CA MET A 552 15.82 -8.39 -19.99
C MET A 552 15.80 -8.62 -21.50
N GLY A 553 14.65 -8.56 -22.14
CA GLY A 553 14.54 -8.48 -23.60
C GLY A 553 14.91 -7.08 -24.11
N ARG A 554 15.27 -6.99 -25.41
CA ARG A 554 15.52 -5.69 -26.07
C ARG A 554 14.29 -4.77 -26.12
N ASN A 555 13.09 -5.29 -25.84
CA ASN A 555 11.84 -4.56 -25.72
C ASN A 555 11.39 -4.58 -24.25
N ILE A 556 11.44 -3.43 -23.63
CA ILE A 556 11.19 -3.14 -22.20
C ILE A 556 9.72 -3.41 -21.76
N GLU A 557 8.84 -3.82 -22.68
CA GLU A 557 7.38 -3.83 -22.43
C GLU A 557 6.85 -4.99 -21.58
N ALA A 558 7.60 -6.08 -21.40
CA ALA A 558 7.30 -7.14 -20.42
C ALA A 558 8.56 -7.97 -20.16
N PRO A 559 9.37 -7.69 -19.15
CA PRO A 559 10.46 -8.57 -18.78
C PRO A 559 9.88 -9.94 -18.41
N GLY A 560 10.33 -10.97 -19.11
CA GLY A 560 10.05 -12.34 -18.71
C GLY A 560 10.86 -12.70 -17.47
N TRP A 561 10.38 -13.67 -16.72
CA TRP A 561 11.09 -14.26 -15.59
C TRP A 561 11.36 -15.72 -15.90
N ARG A 562 12.44 -16.28 -15.36
CA ARG A 562 12.68 -17.72 -15.39
C ARG A 562 13.35 -18.20 -14.10
N ALA A 563 13.16 -19.47 -13.79
CA ALA A 563 13.91 -20.13 -12.74
C ALA A 563 15.23 -20.65 -13.33
N GLU A 564 16.34 -20.34 -12.68
CA GLU A 564 17.69 -20.69 -13.09
C GLU A 564 18.34 -21.57 -12.02
N LEU A 565 18.75 -22.78 -12.42
CA LEU A 565 19.59 -23.66 -11.60
C LEU A 565 21.06 -23.41 -11.98
N SER A 566 21.86 -22.97 -11.04
CA SER A 566 23.28 -22.67 -11.22
C SER A 566 24.12 -23.31 -10.12
N VAL A 567 25.39 -23.59 -10.42
CA VAL A 567 26.37 -24.14 -9.48
C VAL A 567 27.65 -23.31 -9.45
N ARG A 568 28.17 -23.07 -8.27
CA ARG A 568 29.55 -22.62 -8.04
C ARG A 568 30.30 -23.76 -7.39
N ASN A 569 31.11 -24.47 -8.17
CA ASN A 569 31.78 -25.72 -7.77
C ASN A 569 32.92 -25.48 -6.77
N THR A 570 33.59 -24.34 -6.85
CA THR A 570 34.69 -23.97 -5.96
C THR A 570 34.56 -22.54 -5.47
N ALA A 571 35.03 -22.27 -4.26
CA ALA A 571 35.08 -20.92 -3.72
C ALA A 571 35.88 -19.99 -4.64
N GLY A 572 35.38 -18.77 -4.85
CA GLY A 572 36.00 -17.77 -5.73
C GLY A 572 35.72 -17.92 -7.23
N ALA A 573 35.14 -19.02 -7.66
CA ALA A 573 34.71 -19.20 -9.06
C ALA A 573 33.37 -18.48 -9.31
N GLY A 574 33.10 -18.12 -10.57
CA GLY A 574 31.77 -17.71 -11.01
C GLY A 574 30.79 -18.88 -11.05
N SER A 575 29.51 -18.65 -10.82
CA SER A 575 28.51 -19.69 -10.98
C SER A 575 28.26 -20.01 -12.44
N THR A 576 28.10 -21.29 -12.75
CA THR A 576 27.73 -21.81 -14.09
C THR A 576 26.23 -22.09 -14.10
N LEU A 577 25.53 -21.57 -15.11
CA LEU A 577 24.12 -21.92 -15.36
C LEU A 577 24.07 -23.36 -15.89
N CYS A 578 23.36 -24.22 -15.15
CA CYS A 578 23.19 -25.64 -15.48
C CYS A 578 21.89 -25.91 -16.25
N ALA A 579 20.83 -25.22 -15.87
CA ALA A 579 19.51 -25.33 -16.47
C ALA A 579 18.66 -24.12 -16.18
N ALA A 580 17.63 -23.89 -17.01
CA ALA A 580 16.63 -22.86 -16.80
C ALA A 580 15.25 -23.37 -17.22
N SER A 581 14.21 -22.86 -16.57
CA SER A 581 12.83 -23.05 -17.02
C SER A 581 12.56 -22.27 -18.32
N GLU A 582 11.43 -22.56 -18.97
CA GLU A 582 10.88 -21.62 -19.94
C GLU A 582 10.60 -20.26 -19.27
N ASN A 583 10.61 -19.21 -20.10
CA ASN A 583 10.24 -17.88 -19.64
C ASN A 583 8.76 -17.86 -19.27
N PHE A 584 8.46 -17.27 -18.14
CA PHE A 584 7.08 -16.99 -17.72
C PHE A 584 6.92 -15.49 -17.50
N SER A 585 5.71 -14.99 -17.69
CA SER A 585 5.37 -13.63 -17.30
C SER A 585 5.59 -13.49 -15.80
N GLU A 586 5.95 -12.28 -15.34
CA GLU A 586 6.02 -11.98 -13.90
C GLU A 586 4.84 -12.68 -13.20
N PRO A 587 5.07 -13.39 -12.10
CA PRO A 587 3.97 -13.99 -11.36
C PRO A 587 3.10 -12.88 -10.79
N MET A 588 2.24 -12.38 -11.65
CA MET A 588 1.23 -11.37 -11.31
C MET A 588 -0.07 -12.08 -10.98
N VAL A 589 -0.75 -11.61 -9.97
CA VAL A 589 -2.14 -11.98 -9.76
C VAL A 589 -2.96 -11.32 -10.87
N LYS A 590 -3.04 -11.97 -12.04
CA LYS A 590 -3.96 -11.56 -13.09
C LYS A 590 -5.35 -12.12 -12.76
N PHE A 591 -6.34 -11.23 -12.61
CA PHE A 591 -7.75 -11.59 -12.36
C PHE A 591 -7.97 -12.49 -11.12
N GLY A 592 -7.24 -12.25 -10.04
CA GLY A 592 -7.35 -13.07 -8.83
C GLY A 592 -6.74 -14.47 -8.94
N ARG A 593 -6.07 -14.80 -10.05
CA ARG A 593 -5.32 -16.04 -10.25
C ARG A 593 -3.83 -15.75 -10.36
N LEU A 594 -3.03 -16.49 -9.61
CA LEU A 594 -1.57 -16.52 -9.79
C LEU A 594 -1.27 -17.08 -11.19
N THR A 595 -0.56 -16.28 -11.99
CA THR A 595 -0.01 -16.74 -13.28
C THR A 595 1.48 -16.97 -13.12
N GLY A 596 1.98 -18.07 -13.61
CA GLY A 596 3.38 -18.45 -13.50
C GLY A 596 3.71 -19.28 -12.27
N TYR A 597 4.98 -19.61 -12.13
CA TYR A 597 5.48 -20.44 -11.04
C TYR A 597 5.79 -19.57 -9.83
N CYS A 598 5.19 -19.87 -8.68
CA CYS A 598 5.48 -19.17 -7.42
C CYS A 598 6.12 -20.07 -6.35
N TRP A 599 6.16 -21.39 -6.56
CA TRP A 599 6.82 -22.32 -5.68
C TRP A 599 8.17 -22.75 -6.24
N LEU A 600 9.15 -22.81 -5.36
CA LEU A 600 10.50 -23.31 -5.64
C LEU A 600 10.80 -24.49 -4.72
N LYS A 601 11.51 -25.48 -5.28
CA LYS A 601 12.03 -26.62 -4.52
C LYS A 601 13.42 -26.97 -5.02
N LEU A 602 14.39 -27.03 -4.10
CA LEU A 602 15.76 -27.46 -4.35
C LEU A 602 16.05 -28.69 -3.50
N GLU A 603 16.35 -29.81 -4.14
CA GLU A 603 16.62 -31.11 -3.51
C GLU A 603 18.08 -31.50 -3.66
N ARG A 604 18.68 -32.04 -2.59
CA ARG A 604 19.97 -32.72 -2.61
C ARG A 604 19.79 -34.22 -2.33
N SER A 605 20.29 -35.06 -3.22
CA SER A 605 20.38 -36.52 -3.02
C SER A 605 21.81 -36.98 -3.41
N GLY A 606 22.62 -37.36 -2.42
CA GLY A 606 24.04 -37.54 -2.57
C GLY A 606 24.75 -36.28 -3.08
N ASP A 607 25.40 -36.36 -4.20
CA ASP A 607 26.06 -35.25 -4.90
C ASP A 607 25.18 -34.62 -6.00
N THR A 608 23.94 -35.10 -6.17
CA THR A 608 23.00 -34.57 -7.16
C THR A 608 22.07 -33.52 -6.53
N PHE A 609 21.98 -32.36 -7.16
CA PHE A 609 21.07 -31.28 -6.82
C PHE A 609 20.04 -31.09 -7.92
N THR A 610 18.76 -31.12 -7.58
CA THR A 610 17.66 -30.98 -8.54
C THR A 610 16.77 -29.80 -8.18
N GLY A 611 16.54 -28.91 -9.15
CA GLY A 611 15.67 -27.75 -9.02
C GLY A 611 14.30 -27.99 -9.66
N PHE A 612 13.24 -27.53 -8.98
CA PHE A 612 11.85 -27.64 -9.44
C PHE A 612 11.10 -26.33 -9.23
N VAL A 613 10.09 -26.10 -10.07
CA VAL A 613 9.10 -25.04 -9.93
C VAL A 613 7.69 -25.60 -9.92
N SER A 614 6.75 -24.88 -9.32
CA SER A 614 5.34 -25.27 -9.30
C SER A 614 4.42 -24.05 -9.23
N PRO A 615 3.23 -24.08 -9.86
CA PRO A 615 2.21 -23.04 -9.70
C PRO A 615 1.38 -23.22 -8.40
N ASP A 616 1.27 -24.44 -7.90
CA ASP A 616 0.31 -24.83 -6.84
C ASP A 616 0.96 -25.51 -5.61
N GLY A 617 2.27 -25.81 -5.67
CA GLY A 617 3.00 -26.56 -4.64
C GLY A 617 2.73 -28.06 -4.63
N GLN A 618 1.94 -28.57 -5.58
CA GLN A 618 1.58 -29.99 -5.72
C GLN A 618 2.15 -30.56 -7.01
N THR A 619 1.96 -29.87 -8.13
CA THR A 619 2.44 -30.29 -9.44
C THR A 619 3.80 -29.65 -9.72
N TRP A 620 4.88 -30.46 -9.71
CA TRP A 620 6.24 -29.98 -9.83
C TRP A 620 6.82 -30.20 -11.23
N THR A 621 7.31 -29.12 -11.83
CA THR A 621 8.06 -29.15 -13.08
C THR A 621 9.55 -29.08 -12.76
N ARG A 622 10.32 -30.04 -13.26
CA ARG A 622 11.78 -30.06 -13.10
C ARG A 622 12.42 -28.99 -13.97
N VAL A 623 13.18 -28.09 -13.33
CA VAL A 623 14.03 -27.10 -14.04
C VAL A 623 15.27 -27.79 -14.59
N GLY A 624 15.92 -28.58 -13.76
CA GLY A 624 17.12 -29.32 -14.14
C GLY A 624 17.80 -29.98 -12.95
N ALA A 625 18.95 -30.58 -13.19
CA ALA A 625 19.83 -31.11 -12.15
C ALA A 625 21.30 -30.82 -12.47
N THR A 626 22.13 -30.81 -11.43
CA THR A 626 23.58 -30.72 -11.50
C THR A 626 24.20 -31.67 -10.47
N THR A 627 25.41 -32.12 -10.72
CA THR A 627 26.17 -32.94 -9.76
C THR A 627 27.37 -32.15 -9.28
N ASP A 628 27.51 -32.07 -7.96
CA ASP A 628 28.63 -31.37 -7.32
C ASP A 628 28.94 -31.99 -5.95
N SER A 629 30.20 -32.22 -5.66
CA SER A 629 30.68 -32.83 -4.42
C SER A 629 30.80 -31.82 -3.27
N LEU A 630 29.75 -31.03 -3.04
CA LEU A 630 29.70 -30.13 -1.89
C LEU A 630 29.77 -30.88 -0.55
N ARG A 631 30.36 -30.24 0.44
CA ARG A 631 30.45 -30.80 1.83
C ARG A 631 29.11 -31.30 2.33
N ARG A 632 29.13 -32.23 3.28
CA ARG A 632 27.90 -32.71 3.92
C ARG A 632 27.20 -31.65 4.74
N LYS A 633 27.98 -30.75 5.38
CA LYS A 633 27.42 -29.62 6.16
C LYS A 633 27.27 -28.42 5.23
N LEU A 634 26.03 -28.02 5.01
CA LEU A 634 25.65 -26.87 4.20
C LEU A 634 24.80 -25.89 5.02
N PHE A 635 24.68 -24.69 4.49
CA PHE A 635 23.66 -23.72 4.84
C PHE A 635 22.63 -23.69 3.74
N ALA A 636 21.36 -23.93 4.09
CA ALA A 636 20.23 -24.00 3.17
C ALA A 636 19.18 -22.96 3.52
N GLY A 637 18.65 -22.26 2.53
CA GLY A 637 17.66 -21.20 2.82
C GLY A 637 17.30 -20.32 1.64
N LEU A 638 16.94 -19.08 1.96
CA LEU A 638 16.34 -18.06 1.09
C LEU A 638 17.39 -16.99 0.79
N ALA A 639 17.54 -16.65 -0.48
CA ALA A 639 18.47 -15.62 -0.93
C ALA A 639 17.74 -14.56 -1.75
N MET A 640 18.16 -13.28 -1.62
CA MET A 640 17.64 -12.22 -2.47
C MET A 640 18.61 -11.05 -2.60
N CYS A 641 18.65 -10.42 -3.77
CA CYS A 641 19.25 -9.11 -4.00
C CYS A 641 18.31 -8.24 -4.83
N SER A 642 18.42 -6.92 -4.68
CA SER A 642 17.62 -5.98 -5.48
C SER A 642 18.08 -5.88 -6.93
N GLY A 643 19.31 -6.31 -7.25
CA GLY A 643 19.98 -5.99 -8.51
C GLY A 643 20.51 -4.56 -8.59
N LEU A 644 20.37 -3.79 -7.51
CA LEU A 644 20.77 -2.38 -7.38
C LEU A 644 21.68 -2.21 -6.17
N LYS A 645 22.71 -1.36 -6.31
CA LYS A 645 23.75 -1.23 -5.26
C LYS A 645 23.24 -0.48 -4.02
N GLN A 646 22.45 0.57 -4.22
CA GLN A 646 22.05 1.51 -3.16
C GLN A 646 20.55 1.48 -2.84
N VAL A 647 19.80 0.57 -3.45
CA VAL A 647 18.35 0.42 -3.25
C VAL A 647 18.06 -0.96 -2.70
N THR A 648 17.37 -1.01 -1.57
CA THR A 648 16.84 -2.27 -1.05
C THR A 648 15.52 -2.62 -1.73
N THR A 649 15.22 -3.90 -1.80
CA THR A 649 13.88 -4.40 -2.11
C THR A 649 13.51 -5.49 -1.12
N ILE A 650 12.22 -5.79 -1.02
CA ILE A 650 11.72 -6.82 -0.12
C ILE A 650 11.10 -7.95 -0.92
N VAL A 651 11.53 -9.18 -0.62
CA VAL A 651 10.89 -10.41 -1.13
C VAL A 651 10.31 -11.17 0.04
N ARG A 652 9.05 -11.59 -0.10
CA ARG A 652 8.34 -12.37 0.91
C ARG A 652 8.20 -13.82 0.50
N PHE A 653 8.44 -14.72 1.45
CA PHE A 653 8.31 -16.16 1.26
C PHE A 653 7.42 -16.75 2.35
N ASP A 654 6.42 -17.51 1.96
CA ASP A 654 5.66 -18.36 2.88
C ASP A 654 5.87 -19.85 2.58
N HIS A 655 5.24 -20.72 3.38
CA HIS A 655 5.40 -22.18 3.26
C HIS A 655 6.88 -22.61 3.18
N VAL A 656 7.74 -21.88 3.88
CA VAL A 656 9.18 -22.13 3.90
C VAL A 656 9.48 -23.36 4.75
N ALA A 657 10.10 -24.35 4.16
CA ALA A 657 10.51 -25.55 4.85
C ALA A 657 11.89 -26.04 4.39
N VAL A 658 12.66 -26.56 5.34
CA VAL A 658 13.93 -27.24 5.10
C VAL A 658 13.89 -28.58 5.80
N PHE A 659 13.91 -29.63 5.02
CA PHE A 659 13.88 -31.02 5.49
C PHE A 659 15.26 -31.64 5.30
N GLY A 660 15.84 -32.26 6.32
CA GLY A 660 16.99 -33.17 6.23
C GLY A 660 16.48 -34.61 6.23
N LYS A 661 17.17 -35.48 5.53
CA LYS A 661 16.96 -36.94 5.61
C LYS A 661 17.83 -37.54 6.70
#